data_d412c5efdea584bd77e17b7c6a36b2ca
#
_entry.id   d412c5efdea584bd77e17b7c6a36b2ca
#
_cell.length_a   1.000
_cell.length_b   1.000
_cell.length_c   1.000
_cell.angle_alpha   90.00
_cell.angle_beta   90.00
_cell.angle_gamma   90.00
#
_symmetry.space_group_name_H-M   'P 1'
#
loop_
_entity.id
_entity.type
_entity.pdbx_description
1 polymer ?
#
loop_
_entity_poly.entity_id
_entity_poly.type
_entity_poly.pdbx_seq_one_letter_code
_entity_poly.pdbx_strand_id
1 'polypeptide(L)'
;MSDFDKKPFVPTDFMKFEFVGDPQIAPDASRVAFVRTVVDRKANKYRSTIMVAPTVAAGGASGPGAAAIPFTSGLTPDSCPRWSPDGLYLAFLSGREVVPGEEDGKKKTDPQIWVAPTTGGEARPVTAIKGGVLDFVWSPDSRLIAFTALVKPSGPEWLDEPAKKAGAAQHGGTAGDGPGSPEDPESDEALFKKYNESVKHITRIFYRYDGLGYFDDRRTQVFVVDVEAALSGAPAAIAVRPVQVTDGDFDHAEPAFSPDGRFLAVSACRDANADLQRHKDIWVFPVPSTKGAEEARPEPWRVTRGTGEFHFPAWSRDGKQLAFLGHEFERGWYSDTKVWVVDMDKDGRAKGEPQCVTRDFGRSFGDQSITDMRVGATDGRPVWSPDSKFLFLLASDHGTTHLHAVEMATGKVYQLTTGDWVIFGWSTDSQCRSFAFALARPDNPSDIYIGRIPEGSTPAKWPTAPAGLADLDVVARQPITRTNAELLKTRLVSRPERFTFSAPGGPIVDGWAIRPAKYQEGLKYPTVLQIHGGPMAMYTGTFFFEFQLLASAGIGVIFCNPRGSQGYGEEFCAGIQEEWGKNDYADIMACVDEAIKRFSWVDPDRLGVAGGSYGGFMTSWVIGHTDRFKAACSMRAVNNCHSFFGTSDTGFRWDEIWDATPWKGAEKLLRQSPLSYVANVKTPTLIIHSENDYRCLIEQGEQLFTALKKLGVEAEFIRYPDESHGLSRQGQPWHRVHRLKAIVDWFVRKLKETE
;
A
#
# COMPACT_ATOMS: atom_id res chain seq x y z
N MET A 1 6.00 -8.96 -35.00
CA MET A 1 4.57 -8.89 -35.27
C MET A 1 4.27 -7.43 -35.58
N SER A 2 3.61 -7.15 -36.71
CA SER A 2 3.05 -5.82 -36.97
C SER A 2 1.88 -5.58 -36.00
N ASP A 3 1.50 -4.31 -35.75
CA ASP A 3 0.34 -4.02 -34.88
C ASP A 3 -0.96 -4.63 -35.41
N PHE A 4 -1.02 -4.99 -36.70
CA PHE A 4 -2.14 -5.68 -37.33
C PHE A 4 -2.34 -7.14 -36.84
N ASP A 5 -1.30 -7.77 -36.33
CA ASP A 5 -1.35 -9.15 -35.81
C ASP A 5 -1.71 -9.24 -34.33
N LYS A 6 -1.66 -8.11 -33.60
CA LYS A 6 -1.97 -8.05 -32.18
C LYS A 6 -3.46 -8.06 -31.91
N LYS A 7 -3.84 -8.67 -30.80
CA LYS A 7 -5.25 -8.79 -30.37
C LYS A 7 -5.58 -7.79 -29.26
N PRO A 8 -6.83 -7.32 -29.19
CA PRO A 8 -7.30 -6.61 -27.99
C PRO A 8 -7.15 -7.46 -26.74
N PHE A 9 -6.99 -6.80 -25.57
CA PHE A 9 -7.06 -7.48 -24.27
C PHE A 9 -8.47 -8.01 -24.01
N VAL A 10 -8.54 -9.12 -23.26
CA VAL A 10 -9.77 -9.68 -22.69
C VAL A 10 -9.62 -9.81 -21.18
N PRO A 11 -10.73 -9.80 -20.39
CA PRO A 11 -10.64 -9.81 -18.91
C PRO A 11 -9.82 -10.98 -18.35
N THR A 12 -9.88 -12.15 -19.00
CA THR A 12 -9.10 -13.34 -18.57
C THR A 12 -7.59 -13.23 -18.83
N ASP A 13 -7.13 -12.24 -19.60
CA ASP A 13 -5.69 -11.98 -19.72
C ASP A 13 -5.08 -11.55 -18.37
N PHE A 14 -5.89 -11.02 -17.43
CA PHE A 14 -5.46 -10.77 -16.06
C PHE A 14 -4.75 -11.99 -15.45
N MET A 15 -5.26 -13.19 -15.70
CA MET A 15 -4.72 -14.44 -15.19
C MET A 15 -3.34 -14.83 -15.76
N LYS A 16 -2.86 -14.11 -16.77
CA LYS A 16 -1.58 -14.36 -17.44
C LYS A 16 -0.52 -13.36 -17.02
N PHE A 17 -0.91 -12.26 -16.35
CA PHE A 17 0.04 -11.30 -15.85
C PHE A 17 0.84 -11.87 -14.69
N GLU A 18 2.08 -11.50 -14.68
CA GLU A 18 3.01 -11.71 -13.58
C GLU A 18 3.35 -10.35 -12.98
N PHE A 19 3.48 -10.30 -11.67
CA PHE A 19 3.78 -9.08 -10.94
C PHE A 19 5.16 -9.21 -10.32
N VAL A 20 5.97 -8.17 -10.40
CA VAL A 20 7.26 -8.10 -9.72
C VAL A 20 7.29 -6.88 -8.82
N GLY A 21 7.92 -7.02 -7.65
CA GLY A 21 8.00 -5.96 -6.65
C GLY A 21 9.04 -6.27 -5.59
N ASP A 22 9.16 -5.37 -4.60
CA ASP A 22 10.06 -5.46 -3.45
C ASP A 22 11.51 -5.83 -3.86
N PRO A 23 12.15 -5.05 -4.78
CA PRO A 23 13.50 -5.31 -5.20
C PRO A 23 14.49 -4.99 -4.09
N GLN A 24 15.39 -5.92 -3.77
CA GLN A 24 16.42 -5.78 -2.75
C GLN A 24 17.77 -6.07 -3.37
N ILE A 25 18.57 -5.03 -3.60
CA ILE A 25 19.93 -5.18 -4.10
C ILE A 25 20.86 -5.67 -2.98
N ALA A 26 21.74 -6.59 -3.28
CA ALA A 26 22.71 -7.09 -2.31
C ALA A 26 23.68 -5.96 -1.87
N PRO A 27 24.22 -6.02 -0.62
CA PRO A 27 25.14 -4.99 -0.11
C PRO A 27 26.34 -4.69 -1.00
N ASP A 28 26.83 -5.70 -1.74
CA ASP A 28 27.94 -5.62 -2.69
C ASP A 28 27.51 -5.24 -4.13
N ALA A 29 26.25 -4.93 -4.33
CA ALA A 29 25.65 -4.65 -5.63
C ALA A 29 25.73 -5.77 -6.68
N SER A 30 26.09 -7.00 -6.31
CA SER A 30 26.29 -8.12 -7.26
C SER A 30 24.98 -8.71 -7.77
N ARG A 31 23.95 -8.71 -6.95
CA ARG A 31 22.65 -9.38 -7.20
C ARG A 31 21.49 -8.55 -6.69
N VAL A 32 20.30 -8.85 -7.19
CA VAL A 32 19.03 -8.31 -6.66
C VAL A 32 18.07 -9.47 -6.38
N ALA A 33 17.52 -9.50 -5.17
CA ALA A 33 16.37 -10.34 -4.82
C ALA A 33 15.09 -9.54 -5.05
N PHE A 34 14.03 -10.18 -5.52
CA PHE A 34 12.72 -9.54 -5.70
C PHE A 34 11.60 -10.58 -5.62
N VAL A 35 10.40 -10.11 -5.36
CA VAL A 35 9.20 -10.97 -5.30
C VAL A 35 8.57 -11.04 -6.69
N ARG A 36 8.38 -12.26 -7.21
CA ARG A 36 7.57 -12.55 -8.39
C ARG A 36 6.27 -13.20 -7.95
N THR A 37 5.14 -12.61 -8.32
CA THR A 37 3.80 -13.14 -8.02
C THR A 37 3.09 -13.54 -9.30
N VAL A 38 2.57 -14.75 -9.34
CA VAL A 38 1.76 -15.30 -10.44
C VAL A 38 0.37 -15.67 -9.95
N VAL A 39 -0.59 -15.76 -10.88
CA VAL A 39 -1.96 -16.17 -10.56
C VAL A 39 -2.12 -17.68 -10.73
N ASP A 40 -2.42 -18.39 -9.66
CA ASP A 40 -2.88 -19.77 -9.74
C ASP A 40 -4.38 -19.81 -10.07
N ARG A 41 -4.68 -20.02 -11.35
CA ARG A 41 -6.05 -20.01 -11.86
C ARG A 41 -6.94 -21.10 -11.25
N LYS A 42 -6.37 -22.26 -10.91
CA LYS A 42 -7.13 -23.40 -10.36
C LYS A 42 -7.41 -23.19 -8.87
N ALA A 43 -6.42 -22.74 -8.13
CA ALA A 43 -6.57 -22.46 -6.71
C ALA A 43 -7.25 -21.11 -6.41
N ASN A 44 -7.46 -20.25 -7.44
CA ASN A 44 -7.98 -18.89 -7.30
C ASN A 44 -7.17 -18.04 -6.29
N LYS A 45 -5.85 -18.14 -6.35
CA LYS A 45 -4.92 -17.50 -5.41
C LYS A 45 -3.70 -16.92 -6.12
N TYR A 46 -3.01 -16.02 -5.42
CA TYR A 46 -1.70 -15.55 -5.82
C TYR A 46 -0.63 -16.47 -5.21
N ARG A 47 0.44 -16.74 -5.99
CA ARG A 47 1.64 -17.45 -5.55
C ARG A 47 2.84 -16.54 -5.72
N SER A 48 3.53 -16.25 -4.61
CA SER A 48 4.71 -15.41 -4.61
C SER A 48 5.96 -16.26 -4.39
N THR A 49 7.01 -15.96 -5.15
CA THR A 49 8.32 -16.63 -5.12
C THR A 49 9.39 -15.56 -5.07
N ILE A 50 10.40 -15.75 -4.24
CA ILE A 50 11.57 -14.89 -4.25
C ILE A 50 12.48 -15.33 -5.39
N MET A 51 12.80 -14.37 -6.25
CA MET A 51 13.70 -14.52 -7.38
C MET A 51 15.02 -13.81 -7.08
N VAL A 52 16.12 -14.30 -7.62
CA VAL A 52 17.42 -13.62 -7.58
C VAL A 52 17.99 -13.50 -8.99
N ALA A 53 18.46 -12.31 -9.33
CA ALA A 53 19.13 -12.03 -10.60
C ALA A 53 20.45 -11.30 -10.37
N PRO A 54 21.48 -11.50 -11.21
CA PRO A 54 22.67 -10.67 -11.18
C PRO A 54 22.37 -9.25 -11.68
N THR A 55 23.04 -8.25 -11.15
CA THR A 55 22.90 -6.84 -11.55
C THR A 55 23.66 -6.49 -12.82
N VAL A 56 24.60 -7.34 -13.23
CA VAL A 56 25.43 -7.20 -14.45
C VAL A 56 25.39 -8.52 -15.20
N ALA A 57 25.25 -8.46 -16.54
CA ALA A 57 25.33 -9.64 -17.37
C ALA A 57 26.75 -10.27 -17.31
N ALA A 58 26.84 -11.61 -17.25
CA ALA A 58 28.11 -12.30 -17.35
C ALA A 58 28.78 -11.94 -18.68
N GLY A 59 29.96 -11.29 -18.62
CA GLY A 59 30.72 -10.86 -19.79
C GLY A 59 30.77 -9.36 -20.07
N GLY A 60 30.26 -8.50 -19.15
CA GLY A 60 30.42 -7.04 -19.24
C GLY A 60 29.61 -6.35 -20.35
N ALA A 61 28.81 -7.07 -21.11
CA ALA A 61 27.89 -6.48 -22.09
C ALA A 61 26.58 -6.09 -21.41
N SER A 62 26.13 -4.86 -21.61
CA SER A 62 24.79 -4.38 -21.28
C SER A 62 23.76 -5.06 -22.21
N GLY A 63 23.48 -6.32 -21.95
CA GLY A 63 22.49 -7.13 -22.66
C GLY A 63 21.47 -7.72 -21.68
N PRO A 64 20.32 -8.27 -22.13
CA PRO A 64 19.38 -8.96 -21.27
C PRO A 64 20.09 -10.12 -20.57
N GLY A 65 20.40 -9.89 -19.29
CA GLY A 65 21.38 -10.66 -18.51
C GLY A 65 20.97 -12.08 -18.23
N ALA A 66 21.75 -12.74 -17.41
CA ALA A 66 21.44 -14.08 -16.91
C ALA A 66 20.01 -14.09 -16.33
N ALA A 67 19.22 -15.08 -16.71
CA ALA A 67 17.83 -15.20 -16.30
C ALA A 67 17.73 -15.18 -14.76
N ALA A 68 16.75 -14.47 -14.23
CA ALA A 68 16.42 -14.53 -12.81
C ALA A 68 16.09 -15.98 -12.46
N ILE A 69 16.66 -16.46 -11.36
CA ILE A 69 16.44 -17.83 -10.88
C ILE A 69 15.57 -17.80 -9.62
N PRO A 70 14.68 -18.80 -9.41
CA PRO A 70 13.98 -18.94 -8.15
C PRO A 70 14.96 -19.21 -7.00
N PHE A 71 14.88 -18.36 -5.96
CA PHE A 71 15.58 -18.58 -4.70
C PHE A 71 14.78 -19.46 -3.76
N THR A 72 13.44 -19.33 -3.81
CA THR A 72 12.52 -20.16 -3.05
C THR A 72 11.65 -21.03 -3.99
N SER A 73 11.05 -22.10 -3.46
CA SER A 73 10.30 -23.07 -4.27
C SER A 73 8.96 -22.56 -4.80
N GLY A 74 8.39 -21.50 -4.20
CA GLY A 74 7.05 -20.99 -4.55
C GLY A 74 5.89 -21.93 -4.17
N LEU A 75 6.13 -22.96 -3.36
CA LEU A 75 5.09 -23.86 -2.87
C LEU A 75 4.17 -23.18 -1.86
N THR A 76 4.75 -22.30 -1.06
CA THR A 76 4.05 -21.37 -0.16
C THR A 76 4.35 -19.93 -0.59
N PRO A 77 3.45 -18.96 -0.32
CA PRO A 77 3.76 -17.56 -0.61
C PRO A 77 4.97 -17.09 0.20
N ASP A 78 6.01 -16.64 -0.50
CA ASP A 78 7.20 -16.04 0.09
C ASP A 78 7.25 -14.55 -0.26
N SER A 79 7.64 -13.69 0.70
CA SER A 79 7.64 -12.24 0.55
C SER A 79 8.72 -11.55 1.39
N CYS A 80 8.88 -10.25 1.25
CA CYS A 80 9.77 -9.42 2.05
C CYS A 80 11.22 -9.94 2.08
N PRO A 81 11.90 -10.18 0.94
CA PRO A 81 13.31 -10.57 0.97
C PRO A 81 14.17 -9.42 1.54
N ARG A 82 15.08 -9.73 2.48
CA ARG A 82 16.02 -8.76 3.06
C ARG A 82 17.39 -9.40 3.23
N TRP A 83 18.38 -8.86 2.54
CA TRP A 83 19.78 -9.28 2.71
C TRP A 83 20.26 -8.90 4.10
N SER A 84 21.04 -9.76 4.74
CA SER A 84 21.83 -9.33 5.89
C SER A 84 22.86 -8.27 5.46
N PRO A 85 23.21 -7.28 6.30
CA PRO A 85 24.18 -6.23 5.95
C PRO A 85 25.56 -6.76 5.50
N ASP A 86 25.98 -7.93 5.98
CA ASP A 86 27.21 -8.63 5.54
C ASP A 86 27.05 -9.40 4.23
N GLY A 87 25.82 -9.53 3.71
CA GLY A 87 25.50 -10.26 2.49
C GLY A 87 25.52 -11.78 2.60
N LEU A 88 25.73 -12.36 3.80
CA LEU A 88 25.85 -13.81 3.99
C LEU A 88 24.51 -14.52 4.01
N TYR A 89 23.41 -13.81 4.35
CA TYR A 89 22.08 -14.38 4.48
C TYR A 89 21.04 -13.57 3.70
N LEU A 90 19.97 -14.26 3.29
CA LEU A 90 18.73 -13.67 2.83
C LEU A 90 17.62 -14.11 3.78
N ALA A 91 17.01 -13.17 4.50
CA ALA A 91 15.82 -13.40 5.29
C ALA A 91 14.57 -13.07 4.48
N PHE A 92 13.46 -13.75 4.78
CA PHE A 92 12.16 -13.53 4.12
C PHE A 92 11.00 -14.04 4.96
N LEU A 93 9.79 -13.57 4.67
CA LEU A 93 8.55 -14.08 5.25
C LEU A 93 8.03 -15.26 4.44
N SER A 94 7.65 -16.33 5.12
CA SER A 94 7.05 -17.52 4.50
C SER A 94 6.00 -18.16 5.39
N GLY A 95 4.92 -18.62 4.78
CA GLY A 95 3.87 -19.41 5.43
C GLY A 95 4.15 -20.93 5.46
N ARG A 96 5.42 -21.34 5.43
CA ARG A 96 5.82 -22.76 5.58
C ARG A 96 5.55 -23.25 7.00
N GLU A 97 5.23 -24.56 7.15
CA GLU A 97 5.13 -25.16 8.47
C GLU A 97 6.47 -25.09 9.20
N VAL A 98 6.44 -24.54 10.41
CA VAL A 98 7.61 -24.43 11.29
C VAL A 98 7.76 -25.72 12.12
N VAL A 99 6.65 -26.36 12.50
CA VAL A 99 6.61 -27.60 13.27
C VAL A 99 5.94 -28.69 12.44
N PRO A 100 6.64 -29.78 12.04
CA PRO A 100 6.03 -30.87 11.31
C PRO A 100 5.01 -31.66 12.18
N GLY A 101 3.79 -31.84 11.69
CA GLY A 101 2.85 -32.82 12.29
C GLY A 101 1.53 -32.28 12.80
N GLU A 102 1.15 -31.05 12.63
CA GLU A 102 -0.25 -30.65 12.81
C GLU A 102 -1.04 -30.91 11.50
N GLU A 103 -1.57 -32.10 11.38
CA GLU A 103 -2.55 -32.48 10.36
C GLU A 103 -3.88 -31.74 10.60
N ASP A 104 -3.98 -30.52 10.12
CA ASP A 104 -5.26 -29.86 9.91
C ASP A 104 -5.23 -29.14 8.56
N GLY A 105 -5.60 -29.85 7.51
CA GLY A 105 -5.52 -29.47 6.09
C GLY A 105 -6.33 -28.22 5.67
N LYS A 106 -6.61 -27.29 6.59
CA LYS A 106 -7.38 -26.06 6.37
C LYS A 106 -6.81 -24.82 7.07
N LYS A 107 -5.74 -24.90 7.86
CA LYS A 107 -5.19 -23.72 8.53
C LYS A 107 -4.28 -22.92 7.58
N LYS A 108 -4.59 -21.64 7.42
CA LYS A 108 -3.69 -20.64 6.87
C LYS A 108 -2.49 -20.56 7.82
N THR A 109 -1.29 -20.96 7.37
CA THR A 109 -0.08 -20.88 8.18
C THR A 109 0.33 -19.41 8.29
N ASP A 110 0.52 -18.93 9.52
CA ASP A 110 0.94 -17.56 9.81
C ASP A 110 2.36 -17.34 9.28
N PRO A 111 2.66 -16.21 8.59
CA PRO A 111 3.99 -15.95 8.05
C PRO A 111 5.04 -15.87 9.15
N GLN A 112 6.17 -16.57 8.98
CA GLN A 112 7.32 -16.55 9.88
C GLN A 112 8.57 -16.05 9.14
N ILE A 113 9.57 -15.60 9.89
CA ILE A 113 10.88 -15.23 9.32
C ILE A 113 11.67 -16.52 9.08
N TRP A 114 12.11 -16.66 7.84
CA TRP A 114 13.02 -17.71 7.39
C TRP A 114 14.33 -17.08 6.93
N VAL A 115 15.44 -17.73 7.22
CA VAL A 115 16.78 -17.28 6.86
C VAL A 115 17.48 -18.38 6.07
N ALA A 116 18.06 -18.02 4.92
CA ALA A 116 18.83 -18.92 4.08
C ALA A 116 20.22 -18.35 3.81
N PRO A 117 21.29 -19.19 3.80
CA PRO A 117 22.62 -18.77 3.35
C PRO A 117 22.59 -18.37 1.87
N THR A 118 23.30 -17.30 1.51
CA THR A 118 23.34 -16.80 0.11
C THR A 118 24.24 -17.63 -0.80
N THR A 119 25.06 -18.50 -0.24
CA THR A 119 25.91 -19.46 -0.94
C THR A 119 25.21 -20.76 -1.30
N GLY A 120 23.95 -20.95 -0.85
CA GLY A 120 23.16 -22.17 -1.01
C GLY A 120 22.93 -22.88 0.33
N GLY A 121 21.94 -23.75 0.37
CA GLY A 121 21.48 -24.47 1.56
C GLY A 121 20.00 -24.31 1.80
N GLU A 122 19.46 -24.97 2.82
CA GLU A 122 18.06 -24.87 3.17
C GLU A 122 17.77 -23.62 4.02
N ALA A 123 16.63 -22.98 3.72
CA ALA A 123 16.11 -21.93 4.58
C ALA A 123 15.62 -22.53 5.91
N ARG A 124 15.88 -21.83 7.01
CA ARG A 124 15.49 -22.24 8.36
C ARG A 124 14.65 -21.16 9.03
N PRO A 125 13.61 -21.54 9.80
CA PRO A 125 12.81 -20.59 10.54
C PRO A 125 13.59 -20.03 11.73
N VAL A 126 13.43 -18.72 11.99
CA VAL A 126 13.98 -18.06 13.18
C VAL A 126 12.88 -17.52 14.09
N THR A 127 11.61 -17.65 13.68
CA THR A 127 10.44 -17.30 14.49
C THR A 127 9.36 -18.39 14.41
N ALA A 128 8.56 -18.51 15.48
CA ALA A 128 7.40 -19.40 15.57
C ALA A 128 6.32 -18.74 16.44
N ILE A 129 5.88 -17.54 16.08
CA ILE A 129 4.89 -16.79 16.83
C ILE A 129 3.49 -16.95 16.22
N LYS A 130 2.47 -17.19 17.05
CA LYS A 130 1.07 -17.24 16.60
C LYS A 130 0.62 -15.85 16.15
N GLY A 131 -0.12 -15.79 15.04
CA GLY A 131 -0.51 -14.56 14.38
C GLY A 131 0.53 -14.08 13.38
N GLY A 132 1.71 -14.68 13.35
CA GLY A 132 2.76 -14.42 12.37
C GLY A 132 3.53 -13.13 12.57
N VAL A 133 4.49 -12.93 11.68
CA VAL A 133 5.32 -11.73 11.58
C VAL A 133 4.75 -10.80 10.50
N LEU A 134 4.68 -9.51 10.80
CA LEU A 134 4.13 -8.48 9.89
C LEU A 134 5.24 -7.81 9.07
N ASP A 135 6.36 -7.45 9.73
CA ASP A 135 7.50 -6.76 9.13
C ASP A 135 8.77 -7.04 9.93
N PHE A 136 9.95 -6.91 9.31
CA PHE A 136 11.22 -7.12 9.98
C PHE A 136 12.38 -6.35 9.36
N VAL A 137 13.43 -6.11 10.16
CA VAL A 137 14.69 -5.47 9.76
C VAL A 137 15.88 -6.15 10.42
N TRP A 138 17.02 -6.21 9.71
CA TRP A 138 18.28 -6.65 10.25
C TRP A 138 18.95 -5.58 11.12
N SER A 139 19.66 -6.00 12.17
CA SER A 139 20.62 -5.13 12.86
C SER A 139 21.84 -4.85 11.97
N PRO A 140 22.52 -3.70 12.13
CA PRO A 140 23.67 -3.32 11.29
C PRO A 140 24.83 -4.32 11.33
N ASP A 141 24.99 -5.07 12.41
CA ASP A 141 26.01 -6.10 12.60
C ASP A 141 25.59 -7.49 12.07
N SER A 142 24.45 -7.61 11.43
CA SER A 142 23.87 -8.87 10.90
C SER A 142 23.52 -9.91 11.96
N ARG A 143 23.55 -9.59 13.25
CA ARG A 143 23.35 -10.55 14.33
C ARG A 143 21.89 -10.69 14.77
N LEU A 144 21.17 -9.58 14.81
CA LEU A 144 19.79 -9.55 15.25
C LEU A 144 18.83 -9.26 14.09
N ILE A 145 17.61 -9.74 14.24
CA ILE A 145 16.46 -9.27 13.47
C ILE A 145 15.45 -8.68 14.45
N ALA A 146 15.04 -7.42 14.23
CA ALA A 146 13.87 -6.85 14.87
C ALA A 146 12.64 -7.07 14.00
N PHE A 147 11.51 -7.44 14.59
CA PHE A 147 10.27 -7.71 13.86
C PHE A 147 9.04 -7.30 14.64
N THR A 148 7.93 -7.11 13.93
CA THR A 148 6.61 -6.81 14.50
C THR A 148 5.68 -8.02 14.42
N ALA A 149 4.90 -8.24 15.47
CA ALA A 149 3.89 -9.29 15.53
C ALA A 149 2.70 -8.86 16.39
N LEU A 150 1.51 -9.44 16.10
CA LEU A 150 0.30 -9.23 16.88
C LEU A 150 0.32 -10.11 18.14
N VAL A 151 0.24 -9.48 19.31
CA VAL A 151 0.40 -10.13 20.61
C VAL A 151 -0.75 -9.77 21.55
N LYS A 152 -1.27 -10.75 22.28
CA LYS A 152 -2.27 -10.54 23.34
C LYS A 152 -1.67 -9.81 24.54
N PRO A 153 -2.49 -9.12 25.35
CA PRO A 153 -2.02 -8.52 26.61
C PRO A 153 -1.35 -9.50 27.57
N SER A 154 -1.73 -10.78 27.51
CA SER A 154 -1.14 -11.88 28.28
C SER A 154 0.28 -12.28 27.82
N GLY A 155 0.75 -11.71 26.72
CA GLY A 155 2.06 -11.98 26.11
C GLY A 155 1.97 -12.82 24.84
N PRO A 156 3.14 -13.10 24.20
CA PRO A 156 3.21 -13.86 22.97
C PRO A 156 2.80 -15.32 23.17
N GLU A 157 2.13 -15.87 22.16
CA GLU A 157 1.85 -17.30 22.05
C GLU A 157 2.76 -17.92 20.98
N TRP A 158 3.30 -19.11 21.23
CA TRP A 158 4.26 -19.76 20.34
C TRP A 158 3.65 -20.98 19.65
N LEU A 159 4.01 -21.23 18.40
CA LEU A 159 3.48 -22.36 17.59
C LEU A 159 3.97 -23.73 18.06
N ASP A 160 5.15 -23.81 18.67
CA ASP A 160 5.79 -25.03 19.17
C ASP A 160 5.46 -25.34 20.65
N GLU A 161 4.59 -24.54 21.28
CA GLU A 161 4.04 -24.87 22.60
C GLU A 161 2.78 -25.71 22.46
N PRO A 162 2.66 -26.80 23.21
CA PRO A 162 1.39 -27.52 23.29
C PRO A 162 0.30 -26.58 23.78
N ALA A 163 -0.89 -26.65 23.16
CA ALA A 163 -2.02 -25.82 23.57
C ALA A 163 -2.19 -25.87 25.08
N LYS A 164 -1.94 -24.79 25.80
CA LYS A 164 -2.21 -24.68 27.22
C LYS A 164 -3.70 -24.98 27.38
N LYS A 165 -4.05 -26.08 28.07
CA LYS A 165 -5.43 -26.30 28.53
C LYS A 165 -5.83 -25.02 29.24
N ALA A 166 -6.92 -24.36 28.80
CA ALA A 166 -7.41 -23.11 29.36
C ALA A 166 -7.50 -23.25 30.89
N GLY A 167 -6.48 -22.77 31.58
CA GLY A 167 -6.39 -22.76 33.03
C GLY A 167 -7.15 -21.55 33.56
N ALA A 168 -7.98 -21.82 34.54
CA ALA A 168 -8.84 -20.89 35.24
C ALA A 168 -8.14 -19.58 35.64
N ALA A 169 -8.81 -18.46 35.39
CA ALA A 169 -8.51 -17.19 36.01
C ALA A 169 -8.43 -17.36 37.55
N GLN A 170 -7.29 -17.07 38.15
CA GLN A 170 -7.13 -17.02 39.58
C GLN A 170 -7.95 -15.84 40.15
N HIS A 171 -9.17 -16.15 40.59
CA HIS A 171 -9.79 -15.36 41.65
C HIS A 171 -9.51 -16.11 42.97
N GLY A 172 -8.86 -15.37 43.88
CA GLY A 172 -8.52 -15.87 45.20
C GLY A 172 -9.75 -16.36 45.96
N GLY A 173 -9.78 -17.65 46.20
CA GLY A 173 -10.73 -18.36 47.06
C GLY A 173 -10.09 -19.66 47.51
N THR A 174 -10.03 -19.82 48.80
CA THR A 174 -9.49 -20.89 49.67
C THR A 174 -9.47 -22.31 49.09
N ALA A 175 -8.39 -23.00 49.44
CA ALA A 175 -8.05 -24.39 49.13
C ALA A 175 -9.19 -25.43 49.29
N GLY A 176 -9.31 -26.30 48.29
CA GLY A 176 -10.13 -27.51 48.35
C GLY A 176 -10.01 -28.34 47.08
N ASP A 177 -9.22 -29.42 47.18
CA ASP A 177 -9.28 -30.70 46.52
C ASP A 177 -9.23 -30.90 44.98
N GLY A 178 -8.19 -31.64 44.54
CA GLY A 178 -8.21 -32.69 43.53
C GLY A 178 -7.96 -32.27 42.07
N PRO A 179 -7.31 -33.13 41.26
CA PRO A 179 -7.08 -32.86 39.83
C PRO A 179 -8.43 -32.88 39.11
N GLY A 180 -8.83 -31.74 38.58
CA GLY A 180 -10.06 -31.59 37.81
C GLY A 180 -10.16 -32.58 36.67
N SER A 181 -11.28 -33.33 36.63
CA SER A 181 -11.70 -34.14 35.49
C SER A 181 -11.78 -33.27 34.22
N PRO A 182 -11.57 -33.82 33.01
CA PRO A 182 -11.82 -33.11 31.78
C PRO A 182 -13.25 -32.54 31.80
N GLU A 183 -13.40 -31.22 31.53
CA GLU A 183 -14.73 -30.58 31.47
C GLU A 183 -15.63 -31.42 30.56
N ASP A 184 -16.80 -31.82 31.07
CA ASP A 184 -17.78 -32.51 30.27
C ASP A 184 -18.15 -31.62 29.05
N PRO A 185 -17.92 -32.09 27.81
CA PRO A 185 -18.19 -31.27 26.60
C PRO A 185 -19.68 -30.96 26.41
N GLU A 186 -20.57 -31.65 27.16
CA GLU A 186 -22.02 -31.41 27.17
C GLU A 186 -22.46 -30.58 28.38
N SER A 187 -21.57 -30.12 29.23
CA SER A 187 -21.91 -29.21 30.32
C SER A 187 -22.44 -27.87 29.78
N ASP A 188 -23.36 -27.24 30.51
CA ASP A 188 -23.91 -25.93 30.14
C ASP A 188 -22.81 -24.90 29.95
N GLU A 189 -21.73 -24.96 30.69
CA GLU A 189 -20.58 -24.04 30.57
C GLU A 189 -19.79 -24.30 29.30
N ALA A 190 -19.53 -25.55 28.94
CA ALA A 190 -18.86 -25.91 27.69
C ALA A 190 -19.72 -25.56 26.47
N LEU A 191 -21.02 -25.81 26.53
CA LEU A 191 -21.97 -25.44 25.49
C LEU A 191 -22.09 -23.90 25.36
N PHE A 192 -22.20 -23.17 26.48
CA PHE A 192 -22.23 -21.73 26.48
C PHE A 192 -21.00 -21.16 25.80
N LYS A 193 -19.80 -21.60 26.17
CA LYS A 193 -18.54 -21.18 25.55
C LYS A 193 -18.52 -21.49 24.05
N LYS A 194 -18.84 -22.74 23.67
CA LYS A 194 -18.88 -23.19 22.27
C LYS A 194 -19.81 -22.37 21.40
N TYR A 195 -21.01 -22.09 21.84
CA TYR A 195 -22.02 -21.38 21.05
C TYR A 195 -21.89 -19.88 21.11
N ASN A 196 -21.15 -19.32 22.07
CA ASN A 196 -20.90 -17.88 22.18
C ASN A 196 -19.49 -17.44 21.80
N GLU A 197 -18.63 -18.35 21.36
CA GLU A 197 -17.25 -18.04 20.94
C GLU A 197 -17.20 -17.00 19.81
N SER A 198 -18.21 -17.00 18.92
CA SER A 198 -18.32 -16.05 17.81
C SER A 198 -18.90 -14.69 18.21
N VAL A 199 -19.46 -14.57 19.42
CA VAL A 199 -20.04 -13.30 19.91
C VAL A 199 -18.92 -12.31 20.21
N LYS A 200 -19.04 -11.10 19.68
CA LYS A 200 -18.03 -10.04 19.86
C LYS A 200 -18.55 -9.00 20.85
N HIS A 201 -17.87 -8.87 21.99
CA HIS A 201 -18.12 -7.80 22.96
C HIS A 201 -17.14 -6.66 22.67
N ILE A 202 -17.64 -5.57 22.07
CA ILE A 202 -16.83 -4.46 21.58
C ILE A 202 -16.91 -3.31 22.58
N THR A 203 -15.76 -2.89 23.11
CA THR A 203 -15.61 -1.81 24.07
C THR A 203 -14.71 -0.67 23.58
N ARG A 204 -14.13 -0.82 22.39
CA ARG A 204 -13.19 0.14 21.80
C ARG A 204 -13.74 0.67 20.49
N ILE A 205 -13.44 1.93 20.16
CA ILE A 205 -13.93 2.55 18.92
C ILE A 205 -13.20 1.98 17.68
N PHE A 206 -11.90 1.67 17.80
CA PHE A 206 -11.13 1.03 16.74
C PHE A 206 -11.14 -0.49 16.95
N TYR A 207 -12.14 -1.17 16.41
CA TYR A 207 -12.38 -2.61 16.63
C TYR A 207 -12.35 -3.46 15.36
N ARG A 208 -12.24 -2.83 14.21
CA ARG A 208 -12.10 -3.50 12.90
C ARG A 208 -11.35 -2.61 11.92
N TYR A 209 -10.75 -3.24 10.91
CA TYR A 209 -10.08 -2.53 9.82
C TYR A 209 -10.26 -3.27 8.51
N ASP A 210 -10.39 -2.52 7.40
CA ASP A 210 -10.58 -3.10 6.08
C ASP A 210 -9.40 -4.00 5.67
N GLY A 211 -9.73 -5.18 5.16
CA GLY A 211 -8.76 -6.22 4.82
C GLY A 211 -8.22 -7.04 6.00
N LEU A 212 -8.36 -6.56 7.25
CA LEU A 212 -7.94 -7.28 8.46
C LEU A 212 -9.12 -7.91 9.22
N GLY A 213 -10.33 -7.35 9.07
CA GLY A 213 -11.51 -7.81 9.78
C GLY A 213 -11.65 -7.21 11.18
N TYR A 214 -12.30 -7.96 12.08
CA TYR A 214 -12.48 -7.56 13.47
C TYR A 214 -11.24 -7.87 14.28
N PHE A 215 -10.86 -6.93 15.16
CA PHE A 215 -9.76 -7.10 16.08
C PHE A 215 -10.22 -7.81 17.35
N ASP A 216 -9.27 -8.49 17.98
CA ASP A 216 -9.30 -8.85 19.39
C ASP A 216 -8.41 -7.86 20.18
N ASP A 217 -8.05 -8.22 21.41
CA ASP A 217 -7.20 -7.37 22.29
C ASP A 217 -5.72 -7.38 21.91
N ARG A 218 -5.33 -8.01 20.79
CA ARG A 218 -3.93 -8.03 20.35
C ARG A 218 -3.46 -6.66 19.88
N ARG A 219 -2.16 -6.38 20.17
CA ARG A 219 -1.44 -5.22 19.71
C ARG A 219 -0.20 -5.61 18.93
N THR A 220 0.17 -4.78 17.98
CA THR A 220 1.44 -4.93 17.26
C THR A 220 2.58 -4.58 18.20
N GLN A 221 3.42 -5.56 18.53
CA GLN A 221 4.59 -5.38 19.39
C GLN A 221 5.88 -5.69 18.62
N VAL A 222 6.98 -5.06 19.04
CA VAL A 222 8.32 -5.25 18.48
C VAL A 222 9.08 -6.30 19.30
N PHE A 223 9.74 -7.20 18.59
CA PHE A 223 10.59 -8.25 19.13
C PHE A 223 11.98 -8.19 18.51
N VAL A 224 12.97 -8.77 19.17
CA VAL A 224 14.28 -9.06 18.60
C VAL A 224 14.63 -10.54 18.75
N VAL A 225 15.30 -11.11 17.75
CA VAL A 225 15.81 -12.47 17.75
C VAL A 225 17.27 -12.49 17.35
N ASP A 226 18.10 -13.25 18.08
CA ASP A 226 19.50 -13.53 17.71
C ASP A 226 19.51 -14.65 16.67
N VAL A 227 19.94 -14.30 15.45
CA VAL A 227 19.86 -15.19 14.29
C VAL A 227 20.82 -16.37 14.42
N GLU A 228 22.05 -16.13 14.86
CA GLU A 228 23.04 -17.21 15.06
C GLU A 228 22.57 -18.19 16.13
N ALA A 229 22.07 -17.68 17.27
CA ALA A 229 21.53 -18.50 18.31
C ALA A 229 20.27 -19.28 17.84
N ALA A 230 19.37 -18.66 17.07
CA ALA A 230 18.20 -19.34 16.52
C ALA A 230 18.57 -20.46 15.53
N LEU A 231 19.63 -20.27 14.75
CA LEU A 231 20.12 -21.25 13.78
C LEU A 231 21.04 -22.33 14.40
N SER A 232 21.44 -22.21 15.66
CA SER A 232 22.34 -23.19 16.32
C SER A 232 21.66 -24.53 16.66
N GLY A 233 20.34 -24.57 16.72
CA GLY A 233 19.53 -25.77 17.02
C GLY A 233 19.43 -26.75 15.85
N ALA A 234 18.72 -27.87 16.09
CA ALA A 234 18.37 -28.82 15.04
C ALA A 234 17.54 -28.14 13.92
N PRO A 235 17.61 -28.59 12.66
CA PRO A 235 16.96 -27.91 11.53
C PRO A 235 15.45 -27.67 11.67
N ALA A 236 14.75 -28.49 12.44
CA ALA A 236 13.31 -28.41 12.66
C ALA A 236 12.92 -27.74 13.99
N ALA A 237 13.88 -27.19 14.76
CA ALA A 237 13.61 -26.56 16.05
C ALA A 237 14.21 -25.15 16.12
N ILE A 238 13.43 -24.20 16.66
CA ILE A 238 13.95 -22.87 16.98
C ILE A 238 14.63 -22.94 18.35
N ALA A 239 15.94 -22.71 18.38
CA ALA A 239 16.75 -22.90 19.58
C ALA A 239 16.55 -21.79 20.62
N VAL A 240 16.07 -20.61 20.22
CA VAL A 240 15.97 -19.41 21.09
C VAL A 240 14.66 -18.67 20.83
N ARG A 241 13.99 -18.27 21.91
CA ARG A 241 12.81 -17.40 21.84
C ARG A 241 13.20 -15.96 21.54
N PRO A 242 12.45 -15.27 20.64
CA PRO A 242 12.56 -13.83 20.49
C PRO A 242 12.27 -13.09 21.82
N VAL A 243 12.98 -12.00 22.04
CA VAL A 243 12.77 -11.12 23.20
C VAL A 243 11.87 -9.95 22.80
N GLN A 244 10.81 -9.70 23.56
CA GLN A 244 9.89 -8.61 23.31
C GLN A 244 10.53 -7.27 23.76
N VAL A 245 10.54 -6.28 22.87
CA VAL A 245 11.11 -4.94 23.10
C VAL A 245 10.07 -3.96 23.62
N THR A 246 8.90 -3.92 22.97
CA THR A 246 7.82 -2.99 23.28
C THR A 246 6.69 -3.68 24.04
N ASP A 247 5.88 -2.91 24.74
CA ASP A 247 4.76 -3.39 25.54
C ASP A 247 3.61 -2.37 25.60
N GLY A 248 2.60 -2.72 26.38
CA GLY A 248 1.43 -1.89 26.61
C GLY A 248 0.33 -2.08 25.58
N ASP A 249 -0.79 -1.39 25.81
CA ASP A 249 -1.99 -1.43 24.97
C ASP A 249 -1.88 -0.47 23.75
N PHE A 250 -0.75 -0.57 23.03
CA PHE A 250 -0.38 0.30 21.92
C PHE A 250 0.19 -0.51 20.77
N ASP A 251 -0.06 -0.01 19.54
CA ASP A 251 0.55 -0.55 18.33
C ASP A 251 1.88 0.15 18.04
N HIS A 252 2.93 -0.66 17.79
CA HIS A 252 4.25 -0.20 17.45
C HIS A 252 4.63 -0.71 16.05
N ALA A 253 5.16 0.17 15.20
CA ALA A 253 5.47 -0.14 13.81
C ALA A 253 6.86 0.38 13.39
N GLU A 254 7.32 -0.12 12.25
CA GLU A 254 8.45 0.45 11.51
C GLU A 254 9.76 0.49 12.31
N PRO A 255 10.21 -0.64 12.91
CA PRO A 255 11.42 -0.65 13.72
C PRO A 255 12.66 -0.30 12.90
N ALA A 256 13.56 0.51 13.47
CA ALA A 256 14.83 0.92 12.88
C ALA A 256 15.95 0.90 13.92
N PHE A 257 16.97 0.06 13.70
CA PHE A 257 18.13 -0.01 14.58
C PHE A 257 19.03 1.24 14.49
N SER A 258 19.57 1.69 15.62
CA SER A 258 20.73 2.59 15.64
C SER A 258 21.95 1.89 15.02
N PRO A 259 22.94 2.63 14.47
CA PRO A 259 24.10 2.02 13.80
C PRO A 259 24.95 1.11 14.70
N ASP A 260 24.93 1.36 16.01
CA ASP A 260 25.62 0.54 17.00
C ASP A 260 24.76 -0.60 17.57
N GLY A 261 23.53 -0.76 17.08
CA GLY A 261 22.60 -1.83 17.47
C GLY A 261 22.00 -1.71 18.88
N ARG A 262 22.29 -0.63 19.63
CA ARG A 262 21.84 -0.49 21.01
C ARG A 262 20.41 0.01 21.16
N PHE A 263 19.86 0.66 20.15
CA PHE A 263 18.55 1.27 20.20
C PHE A 263 17.70 0.89 19.00
N LEU A 264 16.37 0.87 19.20
CA LEU A 264 15.35 0.75 18.18
C LEU A 264 14.45 1.98 18.20
N ALA A 265 14.37 2.71 17.08
CA ALA A 265 13.35 3.70 16.86
C ALA A 265 12.11 3.05 16.27
N VAL A 266 10.92 3.45 16.68
CA VAL A 266 9.62 2.94 16.22
C VAL A 266 8.61 4.07 16.10
N SER A 267 7.57 3.86 15.29
CA SER A 267 6.39 4.73 15.20
C SER A 267 5.28 4.18 16.09
N ALA A 268 4.71 4.98 17.00
CA ALA A 268 3.62 4.58 17.88
C ALA A 268 2.83 5.78 18.45
N CYS A 269 1.54 5.59 18.73
CA CYS A 269 0.79 6.44 19.64
C CYS A 269 0.70 5.74 20.99
N ARG A 270 1.37 6.27 22.01
CA ARG A 270 1.38 5.69 23.38
C ARG A 270 0.61 6.55 24.40
N ASP A 271 -0.23 7.43 23.90
CA ASP A 271 -1.04 8.30 24.76
C ASP A 271 -2.34 7.60 25.20
N ALA A 272 -2.94 8.09 26.27
CA ALA A 272 -4.24 7.63 26.71
C ALA A 272 -5.28 7.78 25.57
N ASN A 273 -6.14 6.79 25.41
CA ASN A 273 -7.14 6.76 24.32
C ASN A 273 -6.49 6.83 22.91
N ALA A 274 -5.39 6.11 22.70
CA ALA A 274 -4.65 6.07 21.43
C ALA A 274 -5.57 5.82 20.20
N ASP A 275 -6.64 5.05 20.35
CA ASP A 275 -7.63 4.79 19.28
C ASP A 275 -8.31 6.07 18.76
N LEU A 276 -8.48 7.08 19.62
CA LEU A 276 -9.08 8.37 19.27
C LEU A 276 -8.04 9.39 18.76
N GLN A 277 -6.76 9.12 19.00
CA GLN A 277 -5.70 10.03 18.59
C GLN A 277 -5.35 9.83 17.12
N ARG A 278 -4.97 10.91 16.46
CA ARG A 278 -4.49 10.90 15.07
C ARG A 278 -2.97 10.88 14.99
N HIS A 279 -2.31 11.51 15.97
CA HIS A 279 -0.86 11.60 15.95
C HIS A 279 -0.20 10.24 16.15
N LYS A 280 0.96 10.11 15.55
CA LYS A 280 1.92 9.04 15.81
C LYS A 280 3.27 9.68 16.06
N ASP A 281 3.95 9.20 17.06
CA ASP A 281 5.24 9.72 17.49
C ASP A 281 6.36 8.73 17.20
N ILE A 282 7.55 9.28 17.10
CA ILE A 282 8.77 8.48 17.10
C ILE A 282 9.20 8.25 18.54
N TRP A 283 9.36 6.99 18.88
CA TRP A 283 9.81 6.50 20.18
C TRP A 283 11.12 5.75 20.01
N VAL A 284 11.99 5.79 20.99
CA VAL A 284 13.24 5.03 21.03
C VAL A 284 13.24 4.11 22.22
N PHE A 285 13.57 2.85 21.97
CA PHE A 285 13.66 1.76 22.94
C PHE A 285 15.10 1.24 22.97
N PRO A 286 15.68 1.02 24.15
CA PRO A 286 16.92 0.23 24.24
C PRO A 286 16.67 -1.21 23.78
N VAL A 287 17.62 -1.78 23.04
CA VAL A 287 17.57 -3.18 22.62
C VAL A 287 17.90 -4.06 23.82
N PRO A 288 17.00 -4.96 24.26
CA PRO A 288 17.26 -5.84 25.38
C PRO A 288 18.35 -6.88 25.05
N SER A 289 19.02 -7.38 26.10
CA SER A 289 19.93 -8.51 25.93
C SER A 289 19.18 -9.75 25.47
N THR A 290 19.69 -10.44 24.46
CA THR A 290 19.18 -11.74 24.01
C THR A 290 19.80 -12.91 24.79
N LYS A 291 20.71 -12.61 25.72
CA LYS A 291 21.45 -13.58 26.55
C LYS A 291 21.12 -13.34 28.03
N GLY A 292 20.27 -14.17 28.63
CA GLY A 292 20.07 -14.19 30.06
C GLY A 292 18.66 -13.84 30.55
N ALA A 293 18.47 -13.86 31.88
CA ALA A 293 17.19 -13.69 32.56
C ALA A 293 16.53 -12.34 32.26
N GLU A 294 15.22 -12.29 32.40
CA GLU A 294 14.37 -11.08 32.31
C GLU A 294 14.95 -9.93 33.18
N GLU A 295 15.84 -9.14 32.59
CA GLU A 295 16.16 -7.82 33.15
C GLU A 295 14.94 -6.92 32.91
N ALA A 296 14.67 -6.03 33.89
CA ALA A 296 13.64 -5.02 33.73
C ALA A 296 13.87 -4.23 32.43
N ARG A 297 12.87 -4.16 31.56
CA ARG A 297 12.97 -3.42 30.31
C ARG A 297 13.25 -1.94 30.64
N PRO A 298 14.29 -1.33 30.04
CA PRO A 298 14.54 0.09 30.23
C PRO A 298 13.35 0.89 29.66
N GLU A 299 12.99 1.98 30.35
CA GLU A 299 11.93 2.88 29.88
C GLU A 299 12.29 3.49 28.52
N PRO A 300 11.34 3.48 27.57
CA PRO A 300 11.51 4.17 26.30
C PRO A 300 11.40 5.68 26.46
N TRP A 301 11.84 6.42 25.45
CA TRP A 301 11.62 7.87 25.42
C TRP A 301 11.03 8.33 24.10
N ARG A 302 10.18 9.33 24.18
CA ARG A 302 9.52 9.98 23.06
C ARG A 302 10.48 11.00 22.42
N VAL A 303 10.54 11.00 21.09
CA VAL A 303 11.36 11.91 20.29
C VAL A 303 10.55 13.09 19.77
N THR A 304 9.32 12.85 19.36
CA THR A 304 8.37 13.87 18.86
C THR A 304 7.33 14.23 19.94
N ARG A 305 6.45 15.21 19.70
CA ARG A 305 5.65 15.83 20.77
C ARG A 305 4.13 15.58 20.69
N GLY A 306 3.64 14.66 19.88
CA GLY A 306 2.20 14.44 19.70
C GLY A 306 1.49 15.49 18.85
N THR A 307 2.26 16.23 18.06
CA THR A 307 1.74 17.32 17.21
C THR A 307 1.49 16.89 15.77
N GLY A 308 1.93 15.69 15.38
CA GLY A 308 1.89 15.25 13.99
C GLY A 308 1.75 13.74 13.82
N GLU A 309 1.72 13.30 12.59
CA GLU A 309 1.78 11.89 12.22
C GLU A 309 3.15 11.59 11.63
N PHE A 310 4.01 10.86 12.39
CA PHE A 310 5.40 10.58 12.05
C PHE A 310 5.63 9.09 11.87
N HIS A 311 6.36 8.75 10.78
CA HIS A 311 6.58 7.39 10.30
C HIS A 311 8.01 7.17 9.82
N PHE A 312 8.40 5.90 9.62
CA PHE A 312 9.64 5.48 8.98
C PHE A 312 10.89 6.12 9.55
N PRO A 313 11.16 5.95 10.88
CA PRO A 313 12.39 6.44 11.47
C PRO A 313 13.61 5.80 10.80
N ALA A 314 14.67 6.59 10.60
CA ALA A 314 15.93 6.16 10.01
C ALA A 314 17.10 6.88 10.67
N TRP A 315 17.99 6.11 11.31
CA TRP A 315 19.20 6.64 11.92
C TRP A 315 20.25 6.97 10.86
N SER A 316 20.94 8.09 11.02
CA SER A 316 22.12 8.40 10.22
C SER A 316 23.23 7.37 10.46
N ARG A 317 24.11 7.15 9.49
CA ARG A 317 25.16 6.12 9.58
C ARG A 317 26.17 6.38 10.71
N ASP A 318 26.35 7.63 11.09
CA ASP A 318 27.20 8.03 12.23
C ASP A 318 26.45 8.06 13.57
N GLY A 319 25.17 7.76 13.61
CA GLY A 319 24.32 7.71 14.79
C GLY A 319 23.98 9.06 15.41
N LYS A 320 24.35 10.18 14.77
CA LYS A 320 24.15 11.51 15.33
C LYS A 320 22.81 12.14 15.02
N GLN A 321 22.08 11.60 14.04
CA GLN A 321 20.78 12.11 13.64
C GLN A 321 19.77 10.97 13.48
N LEU A 322 18.50 11.29 13.73
CA LEU A 322 17.36 10.45 13.44
C LEU A 322 16.43 11.22 12.49
N ALA A 323 16.28 10.74 11.27
CA ALA A 323 15.30 11.25 10.31
C ALA A 323 14.01 10.43 10.37
N PHE A 324 12.90 11.04 10.00
CA PHE A 324 11.60 10.40 9.87
C PHE A 324 10.72 11.19 8.89
N LEU A 325 9.64 10.58 8.42
CA LEU A 325 8.69 11.18 7.51
C LEU A 325 7.41 11.55 8.24
N GLY A 326 6.75 12.62 7.82
CA GLY A 326 5.46 13.00 8.40
C GLY A 326 5.11 14.47 8.22
N HIS A 327 4.10 14.91 8.98
CA HIS A 327 3.58 16.28 9.00
C HIS A 327 2.97 16.61 10.36
N GLU A 328 2.79 17.89 10.66
CA GLU A 328 2.16 18.39 11.90
C GLU A 328 0.67 18.77 11.68
N PHE A 329 0.02 18.18 10.70
CA PHE A 329 -1.39 18.45 10.35
C PHE A 329 -1.69 19.91 9.94
N GLU A 330 -0.76 20.58 9.28
CA GLU A 330 -0.92 21.98 8.85
C GLU A 330 -2.20 22.19 8.01
N ARG A 331 -2.56 21.17 7.22
CA ARG A 331 -3.83 21.07 6.46
C ARG A 331 -4.62 19.79 6.81
N GLY A 332 -4.51 19.31 8.03
CA GLY A 332 -5.16 18.07 8.45
C GLY A 332 -4.70 16.87 7.62
N TRP A 333 -5.62 16.11 7.09
CA TRP A 333 -5.37 14.95 6.23
C TRP A 333 -4.79 15.30 4.84
N TYR A 334 -4.82 16.56 4.45
CA TYR A 334 -4.33 17.06 3.16
C TYR A 334 -2.87 17.52 3.20
N SER A 335 -2.23 17.42 4.38
CA SER A 335 -0.82 17.81 4.56
C SER A 335 0.12 16.93 3.76
N ASP A 336 1.17 17.53 3.22
CA ASP A 336 2.24 16.81 2.53
C ASP A 336 3.16 16.10 3.52
N THR A 337 3.54 14.88 3.23
CA THR A 337 4.60 14.16 3.95
C THR A 337 5.95 14.80 3.70
N LYS A 338 6.62 15.28 4.75
CA LYS A 338 7.93 15.96 4.71
C LYS A 338 8.99 15.11 5.42
N VAL A 339 10.26 15.47 5.20
CA VAL A 339 11.41 14.92 5.95
C VAL A 339 11.65 15.77 7.17
N TRP A 340 11.70 15.12 8.31
CA TRP A 340 12.05 15.68 9.63
C TRP A 340 13.34 15.08 10.12
N VAL A 341 14.10 15.81 10.91
CA VAL A 341 15.35 15.35 11.51
C VAL A 341 15.51 15.91 12.92
N VAL A 342 16.15 15.13 13.80
CA VAL A 342 16.56 15.56 15.13
C VAL A 342 17.98 15.06 15.40
N ASP A 343 18.78 15.88 16.07
CA ASP A 343 20.11 15.46 16.53
C ASP A 343 19.97 14.51 17.72
N MET A 344 20.83 13.47 17.74
CA MET A 344 20.84 12.44 18.77
C MET A 344 22.14 12.45 19.54
N ASP A 345 22.10 12.09 20.82
CA ASP A 345 23.29 11.85 21.61
C ASP A 345 23.73 10.37 21.56
N LYS A 346 24.87 10.08 22.22
CA LYS A 346 25.41 8.71 22.29
C LYS A 346 24.52 7.73 23.08
N ASP A 347 23.56 8.22 23.84
CA ASP A 347 22.65 7.43 24.66
C ASP A 347 21.27 7.33 23.97
N GLY A 348 21.23 7.69 22.67
CA GLY A 348 20.03 7.60 21.81
C GLY A 348 18.94 8.62 22.15
N ARG A 349 19.25 9.68 22.87
CA ARG A 349 18.29 10.74 23.23
C ARG A 349 18.36 11.91 22.27
N ALA A 350 17.23 12.51 22.00
CA ALA A 350 17.14 13.71 21.18
C ALA A 350 17.82 14.93 21.87
N LYS A 351 18.60 15.66 21.07
CA LYS A 351 19.21 16.95 21.45
C LYS A 351 18.42 18.11 20.87
N GLY A 352 17.33 18.47 21.51
CA GLY A 352 16.46 19.54 21.03
C GLY A 352 15.24 19.01 20.30
N GLU A 353 14.63 19.90 19.50
CA GLU A 353 13.38 19.62 18.82
C GLU A 353 13.60 19.11 17.39
N PRO A 354 12.75 18.20 16.89
CA PRO A 354 12.73 17.84 15.48
C PRO A 354 12.52 19.06 14.59
N GLN A 355 13.22 19.07 13.46
CA GLN A 355 13.11 20.13 12.46
C GLN A 355 12.65 19.56 11.11
N CYS A 356 11.68 20.21 10.47
CA CYS A 356 11.28 19.91 9.11
C CYS A 356 12.31 20.47 8.12
N VAL A 357 13.14 19.61 7.55
CA VAL A 357 14.23 20.04 6.65
C VAL A 357 13.75 20.26 5.19
N THR A 358 12.59 19.78 4.85
CA THR A 358 12.04 19.92 3.47
C THR A 358 10.73 20.70 3.44
N ARG A 359 10.57 21.68 4.35
CA ARG A 359 9.33 22.49 4.45
C ARG A 359 8.94 23.13 3.12
N ASP A 360 9.92 23.66 2.39
CA ASP A 360 9.71 24.36 1.12
C ASP A 360 9.61 23.44 -0.10
N PHE A 361 9.76 22.14 0.07
CA PHE A 361 9.54 21.18 -1.00
C PHE A 361 8.04 20.99 -1.22
N GLY A 362 7.52 21.59 -2.28
CA GLY A 362 6.10 21.63 -2.59
C GLY A 362 5.52 20.29 -3.09
N ARG A 363 5.99 19.15 -2.57
CA ARG A 363 5.51 17.81 -2.91
C ARG A 363 5.52 16.91 -1.68
N SER A 364 4.75 15.83 -1.75
CA SER A 364 4.70 14.79 -0.74
C SER A 364 5.73 13.71 -1.03
N PHE A 365 6.50 13.30 -0.02
CA PHE A 365 7.35 12.12 -0.13
C PHE A 365 6.53 10.84 -0.05
N GLY A 366 7.03 9.79 -0.70
CA GLY A 366 6.34 8.52 -0.87
C GLY A 366 5.72 8.32 -2.26
N ASP A 367 5.22 7.11 -2.51
CA ASP A 367 4.48 6.78 -3.72
C ASP A 367 2.97 6.92 -3.47
N GLN A 368 2.35 7.93 -4.08
CA GLN A 368 0.93 8.26 -3.97
C GLN A 368 0.09 7.71 -5.13
N SER A 369 0.70 6.90 -5.99
CA SER A 369 0.08 6.43 -7.23
C SER A 369 -0.94 5.30 -7.02
N ILE A 370 -2.03 5.35 -7.76
CA ILE A 370 -3.04 4.30 -7.82
C ILE A 370 -2.88 3.47 -9.09
N THR A 371 -2.90 2.16 -8.94
CA THR A 371 -2.92 1.19 -10.04
C THR A 371 -3.71 -0.07 -9.66
N ASP A 372 -4.21 -0.79 -10.66
CA ASP A 372 -4.81 -2.12 -10.51
C ASP A 372 -3.82 -3.26 -10.81
N MET A 373 -2.54 -2.94 -11.08
CA MET A 373 -1.52 -3.89 -11.54
C MET A 373 -0.35 -4.06 -10.58
N ARG A 374 -0.57 -3.79 -9.29
CA ARG A 374 0.44 -3.98 -8.25
C ARG A 374 -0.04 -4.99 -7.21
N VAL A 375 0.84 -5.88 -6.79
CA VAL A 375 0.60 -6.87 -5.72
C VAL A 375 1.75 -6.80 -4.72
N GLY A 376 1.41 -6.80 -3.43
CA GLY A 376 2.37 -6.72 -2.32
C GLY A 376 2.54 -5.30 -1.77
N ALA A 377 3.20 -5.23 -0.62
CA ALA A 377 3.53 -3.98 0.04
C ALA A 377 4.77 -3.32 -0.59
N THR A 378 4.86 -2.00 -0.48
CA THR A 378 6.04 -1.22 -0.83
C THR A 378 6.72 -0.74 0.46
N ASP A 379 8.05 -0.77 0.50
CA ASP A 379 8.82 -0.22 1.61
C ASP A 379 9.02 1.29 1.39
N GLY A 380 8.52 2.10 2.30
CA GLY A 380 8.62 3.57 2.26
C GLY A 380 9.82 4.14 3.03
N ARG A 381 10.68 3.29 3.61
CA ARG A 381 11.79 3.71 4.46
C ARG A 381 12.81 4.56 3.71
N PRO A 382 13.17 5.73 4.26
CA PRO A 382 14.27 6.53 3.73
C PRO A 382 15.62 5.87 4.06
N VAL A 383 16.62 6.07 3.19
CA VAL A 383 17.96 5.48 3.34
C VAL A 383 19.02 6.58 3.35
N TRP A 384 19.83 6.62 4.40
CA TRP A 384 20.95 7.55 4.51
C TRP A 384 22.14 7.15 3.64
N SER A 385 22.79 8.16 3.06
CA SER A 385 24.09 7.99 2.43
C SER A 385 25.16 7.53 3.44
N PRO A 386 26.25 6.84 3.01
CA PRO A 386 27.29 6.39 3.90
C PRO A 386 27.98 7.50 4.71
N ASP A 387 28.04 8.71 4.15
CA ASP A 387 28.64 9.90 4.81
C ASP A 387 27.62 10.70 5.63
N SER A 388 26.40 10.20 5.81
CA SER A 388 25.30 10.83 6.55
C SER A 388 24.92 12.23 6.07
N LYS A 389 25.17 12.59 4.80
CA LYS A 389 24.85 13.91 4.27
C LYS A 389 23.54 13.96 3.48
N PHE A 390 23.14 12.81 2.91
CA PHE A 390 21.95 12.72 2.07
C PHE A 390 21.00 11.65 2.60
N LEU A 391 19.72 11.89 2.37
CA LEU A 391 18.64 10.92 2.60
C LEU A 391 17.98 10.62 1.25
N PHE A 392 17.95 9.33 0.86
CA PHE A 392 17.31 8.87 -0.37
C PHE A 392 15.89 8.39 -0.06
N LEU A 393 14.92 8.77 -0.91
CA LEU A 393 13.52 8.39 -0.78
C LEU A 393 12.74 8.68 -2.07
N LEU A 394 11.53 8.16 -2.17
CA LEU A 394 10.62 8.46 -3.29
C LEU A 394 9.84 9.76 -3.02
N ALA A 395 9.48 10.45 -4.09
CA ALA A 395 8.47 11.51 -4.06
C ALA A 395 7.59 11.45 -5.30
N SER A 396 6.31 11.77 -5.12
CA SER A 396 5.31 11.84 -6.18
C SER A 396 5.21 13.25 -6.75
N ASP A 397 5.21 13.36 -8.08
CA ASP A 397 5.14 14.63 -8.78
C ASP A 397 4.39 14.50 -10.11
N HIS A 398 3.28 15.23 -10.26
CA HIS A 398 2.52 15.37 -11.52
C HIS A 398 2.28 14.03 -12.26
N GLY A 399 1.74 13.03 -11.56
CA GLY A 399 1.42 11.73 -12.15
C GLY A 399 2.63 10.80 -12.36
N THR A 400 3.75 11.09 -11.74
CA THR A 400 4.97 10.27 -11.73
C THR A 400 5.46 10.04 -10.29
N THR A 401 6.32 9.04 -10.08
CA THR A 401 7.01 8.84 -8.80
C THR A 401 8.48 8.50 -9.06
N HIS A 402 9.36 9.27 -8.46
CA HIS A 402 10.79 9.23 -8.70
C HIS A 402 11.62 9.11 -7.43
N LEU A 403 12.87 8.60 -7.58
CA LEU A 403 13.87 8.64 -6.53
C LEU A 403 14.43 10.05 -6.39
N HIS A 404 14.53 10.50 -5.14
CA HIS A 404 15.11 11.79 -4.76
C HIS A 404 16.19 11.61 -3.71
N ALA A 405 17.06 12.62 -3.59
CA ALA A 405 18.01 12.77 -2.50
C ALA A 405 17.78 14.13 -1.83
N VAL A 406 17.70 14.11 -0.51
CA VAL A 406 17.61 15.32 0.33
C VAL A 406 18.97 15.57 0.95
N GLU A 407 19.54 16.76 0.72
CA GLU A 407 20.74 17.21 1.41
C GLU A 407 20.38 17.70 2.82
N MET A 408 20.77 16.95 3.83
CA MET A 408 20.27 17.17 5.20
C MET A 408 20.71 18.49 5.84
N ALA A 409 21.86 19.02 5.42
CA ALA A 409 22.36 20.29 5.94
C ALA A 409 21.59 21.52 5.42
N THR A 410 20.99 21.43 4.24
CA THR A 410 20.34 22.57 3.55
C THR A 410 18.85 22.36 3.30
N GLY A 411 18.36 21.13 3.40
CA GLY A 411 17.00 20.73 3.01
C GLY A 411 16.79 20.72 1.49
N LYS A 412 17.83 20.93 0.69
CA LYS A 412 17.73 20.93 -0.77
C LYS A 412 17.41 19.53 -1.29
N VAL A 413 16.40 19.46 -2.17
CA VAL A 413 15.92 18.20 -2.75
C VAL A 413 16.40 18.08 -4.19
N TYR A 414 17.00 16.94 -4.52
CA TYR A 414 17.49 16.60 -5.85
C TYR A 414 16.68 15.44 -6.40
N GLN A 415 16.23 15.52 -7.64
CA GLN A 415 15.57 14.42 -8.35
C GLN A 415 16.61 13.57 -9.08
N LEU A 416 16.67 12.26 -8.77
CA LEU A 416 17.70 11.36 -9.31
C LEU A 416 17.24 10.53 -10.50
N THR A 417 15.94 10.38 -10.68
CA THR A 417 15.35 9.65 -11.81
C THR A 417 14.28 10.49 -12.48
N THR A 418 14.11 10.32 -13.80
CA THR A 418 13.19 11.12 -14.62
C THR A 418 12.51 10.23 -15.67
N GLY A 419 11.30 10.60 -16.11
CA GLY A 419 10.55 9.95 -17.18
C GLY A 419 9.08 9.72 -16.83
N ASP A 420 8.30 9.29 -17.82
CA ASP A 420 6.86 9.02 -17.66
C ASP A 420 6.61 7.64 -17.04
N TRP A 421 7.07 7.46 -15.79
CA TRP A 421 6.94 6.19 -15.05
C TRP A 421 6.75 6.39 -13.56
N VAL A 422 6.47 5.29 -12.89
CA VAL A 422 6.32 5.22 -11.43
C VAL A 422 7.29 4.19 -10.87
N ILE A 423 8.17 4.62 -9.98
CA ILE A 423 8.93 3.74 -9.11
C ILE A 423 8.07 3.48 -7.87
N PHE A 424 7.71 2.23 -7.63
CA PHE A 424 6.85 1.85 -6.50
C PHE A 424 7.54 0.92 -5.49
N GLY A 425 8.79 0.57 -5.73
CA GLY A 425 9.65 -0.17 -4.82
C GLY A 425 11.10 0.05 -5.22
N TRP A 426 11.98 0.18 -4.24
CA TRP A 426 13.39 0.43 -4.49
C TRP A 426 14.27 -0.05 -3.33
N SER A 427 15.55 -0.24 -3.60
CA SER A 427 16.60 -0.43 -2.62
C SER A 427 17.93 0.04 -3.16
N THR A 428 18.94 0.13 -2.29
CA THR A 428 20.30 0.53 -2.68
C THR A 428 21.35 -0.39 -2.05
N ASP A 429 22.51 -0.46 -2.67
CA ASP A 429 23.68 -1.15 -2.12
C ASP A 429 24.25 -0.41 -0.88
N SER A 430 25.22 -1.01 -0.19
CA SER A 430 25.82 -0.45 1.02
C SER A 430 26.46 0.93 0.82
N GLN A 431 26.86 1.26 -0.41
CA GLN A 431 27.51 2.52 -0.78
C GLN A 431 26.54 3.55 -1.39
N CYS A 432 25.26 3.23 -1.53
CA CYS A 432 24.25 4.06 -2.18
C CYS A 432 24.67 4.52 -3.60
N ARG A 433 25.34 3.65 -4.35
CA ARG A 433 25.75 3.91 -5.73
C ARG A 433 24.97 3.14 -6.76
N SER A 434 24.43 1.99 -6.39
CA SER A 434 23.59 1.16 -7.24
C SER A 434 22.22 1.01 -6.60
N PHE A 435 21.18 1.12 -7.42
CA PHE A 435 19.78 1.09 -6.99
C PHE A 435 19.03 0.02 -7.78
N ALA A 436 18.18 -0.72 -7.11
CA ALA A 436 17.20 -1.59 -7.75
C ALA A 436 15.83 -0.95 -7.67
N PHE A 437 15.07 -1.00 -8.75
CA PHE A 437 13.75 -0.40 -8.86
C PHE A 437 12.71 -1.41 -9.37
N ALA A 438 11.54 -1.44 -8.75
CA ALA A 438 10.32 -1.94 -9.36
C ALA A 438 9.61 -0.76 -10.01
N LEU A 439 9.44 -0.79 -11.34
CA LEU A 439 9.06 0.36 -12.13
C LEU A 439 7.92 0.00 -13.09
N ALA A 440 6.86 0.82 -13.09
CA ALA A 440 5.73 0.75 -14.01
C ALA A 440 5.85 1.81 -15.11
N ARG A 441 5.48 1.45 -16.35
CA ARG A 441 5.52 2.30 -17.54
C ARG A 441 4.14 2.36 -18.22
N PRO A 442 3.91 3.29 -19.17
CA PRO A 442 2.65 3.36 -19.91
C PRO A 442 2.29 2.07 -20.65
N ASP A 443 3.27 1.27 -21.03
CA ASP A 443 3.12 0.06 -21.86
C ASP A 443 3.48 -1.24 -21.12
N ASN A 444 3.87 -1.17 -19.85
CA ASN A 444 4.25 -2.33 -19.05
C ASN A 444 3.89 -2.12 -17.57
N PRO A 445 3.15 -3.04 -16.94
CA PRO A 445 2.75 -2.90 -15.54
C PRO A 445 3.91 -2.89 -14.56
N SER A 446 4.95 -3.71 -14.76
CA SER A 446 6.14 -3.71 -13.91
C SER A 446 7.29 -4.57 -14.47
N ASP A 447 8.50 -4.08 -14.26
CA ASP A 447 9.76 -4.84 -14.36
C ASP A 447 10.76 -4.34 -13.32
N ILE A 448 11.83 -5.11 -13.09
CA ILE A 448 12.93 -4.74 -12.21
C ILE A 448 14.06 -4.11 -13.05
N TYR A 449 14.50 -2.94 -12.60
CA TYR A 449 15.57 -2.16 -13.23
C TYR A 449 16.73 -1.96 -12.26
N ILE A 450 17.93 -1.78 -12.78
CA ILE A 450 19.09 -1.36 -12.01
C ILE A 450 19.55 0.01 -12.53
N GLY A 451 19.66 0.95 -11.59
CA GLY A 451 20.24 2.27 -11.83
C GLY A 451 21.57 2.43 -11.11
N ARG A 452 22.42 3.34 -11.59
CA ARG A 452 23.71 3.63 -10.95
C ARG A 452 23.98 5.13 -10.99
N ILE A 453 24.52 5.67 -9.91
CA ILE A 453 25.09 7.02 -9.91
C ILE A 453 26.39 6.96 -10.71
N PRO A 454 26.57 7.73 -11.77
CA PRO A 454 27.80 7.74 -12.58
C PRO A 454 29.04 8.06 -11.75
N GLU A 455 30.18 7.46 -12.09
CA GLU A 455 31.46 7.78 -11.47
C GLU A 455 31.80 9.26 -11.67
N GLY A 456 32.32 9.90 -10.61
CA GLY A 456 32.64 11.34 -10.62
C GLY A 456 31.42 12.28 -10.57
N SER A 457 30.21 11.73 -10.46
CA SER A 457 29.02 12.53 -10.16
C SER A 457 29.09 13.07 -8.73
N THR A 458 28.86 14.37 -8.59
CA THR A 458 28.79 15.05 -7.29
C THR A 458 27.44 15.71 -7.12
N PRO A 459 26.97 15.96 -5.87
CA PRO A 459 25.69 16.65 -5.62
C PRO A 459 25.54 17.98 -6.33
N ALA A 460 26.64 18.70 -6.58
CA ALA A 460 26.62 19.94 -7.33
C ALA A 460 26.15 19.79 -8.81
N LYS A 461 26.20 18.57 -9.35
CA LYS A 461 25.73 18.23 -10.69
C LYS A 461 24.33 17.58 -10.69
N TRP A 462 23.72 17.37 -9.52
CA TRP A 462 22.41 16.76 -9.43
C TRP A 462 21.31 17.79 -9.70
N PRO A 463 20.22 17.42 -10.40
CA PRO A 463 19.14 18.34 -10.68
C PRO A 463 18.36 18.68 -9.41
N THR A 464 18.05 19.97 -9.22
CA THR A 464 17.20 20.39 -8.11
C THR A 464 15.73 20.17 -8.46
N ALA A 465 14.98 19.50 -7.60
CA ALA A 465 13.54 19.35 -7.77
C ALA A 465 12.81 20.66 -7.34
N PRO A 466 11.67 21.01 -7.98
CA PRO A 466 10.95 20.28 -9.03
C PRO A 466 11.30 20.69 -10.47
N ALA A 467 12.35 21.43 -10.73
CA ALA A 467 12.63 21.95 -12.06
C ALA A 467 13.90 21.35 -12.65
N GLY A 468 13.76 20.81 -13.86
CA GLY A 468 14.87 20.56 -14.77
C GLY A 468 15.32 19.12 -14.86
N LEU A 469 15.08 18.53 -16.02
CA LEU A 469 15.77 17.38 -16.54
C LEU A 469 17.27 17.68 -16.53
N ALA A 470 18.05 16.97 -15.79
CA ALA A 470 19.49 17.02 -15.87
C ALA A 470 20.08 15.62 -15.90
N ASP A 471 21.25 15.51 -16.45
CA ASP A 471 22.04 14.41 -16.93
C ASP A 471 22.34 13.22 -15.98
N LEU A 472 21.63 13.07 -14.86
CA LEU A 472 21.69 11.92 -13.99
C LEU A 472 20.57 10.93 -14.32
N ASP A 473 20.73 10.24 -15.45
CA ASP A 473 19.92 9.05 -15.75
C ASP A 473 20.42 7.89 -14.89
N VAL A 474 20.01 7.89 -13.61
CA VAL A 474 20.31 6.81 -12.67
C VAL A 474 19.65 5.51 -13.10
N VAL A 475 18.62 5.57 -13.93
CA VAL A 475 17.91 4.39 -14.39
C VAL A 475 18.59 3.78 -15.60
N ALA A 476 19.04 2.54 -15.47
CA ALA A 476 19.46 1.77 -16.65
C ALA A 476 18.29 1.69 -17.64
N ARG A 477 18.51 2.06 -18.87
CA ARG A 477 17.52 2.08 -19.94
C ARG A 477 16.91 0.70 -20.25
N GLN A 478 17.47 -0.37 -19.69
CA GLN A 478 17.00 -1.74 -19.92
C GLN A 478 16.66 -2.42 -18.58
N PRO A 479 15.49 -3.08 -18.50
CA PRO A 479 15.13 -3.87 -17.34
C PRO A 479 15.98 -5.15 -17.28
N ILE A 480 16.25 -5.61 -16.06
CA ILE A 480 16.84 -6.94 -15.83
C ILE A 480 15.81 -8.07 -15.89
N THR A 481 14.52 -7.74 -15.78
CA THR A 481 13.41 -8.66 -16.03
C THR A 481 12.64 -8.25 -17.28
N ARG A 482 11.89 -9.19 -17.85
CA ARG A 482 10.94 -8.95 -18.96
C ARG A 482 9.67 -9.77 -18.70
N THR A 483 9.11 -9.55 -17.53
CA THR A 483 8.11 -10.42 -16.91
C THR A 483 6.89 -10.65 -17.80
N ASN A 484 6.34 -9.60 -18.42
CA ASN A 484 5.11 -9.69 -19.22
C ASN A 484 5.36 -9.57 -20.74
N ALA A 485 6.61 -9.63 -21.19
CA ALA A 485 6.97 -9.33 -22.58
C ALA A 485 6.23 -10.21 -23.60
N GLU A 486 6.09 -11.52 -23.34
CA GLU A 486 5.43 -12.44 -24.27
C GLU A 486 3.91 -12.17 -24.38
N LEU A 487 3.25 -11.81 -23.28
CA LEU A 487 1.85 -11.40 -23.30
C LEU A 487 1.69 -10.09 -24.08
N LEU A 488 2.48 -9.08 -23.73
CA LEU A 488 2.38 -7.72 -24.28
C LEU A 488 2.73 -7.66 -25.77
N LYS A 489 3.63 -8.53 -26.28
CA LYS A 489 3.89 -8.68 -27.72
C LYS A 489 2.65 -9.07 -28.53
N THR A 490 1.70 -9.77 -27.91
CA THR A 490 0.50 -10.31 -28.60
C THR A 490 -0.74 -9.44 -28.38
N ARG A 491 -0.64 -8.35 -27.62
CA ARG A 491 -1.76 -7.48 -27.26
C ARG A 491 -1.56 -6.06 -27.77
N LEU A 492 -2.67 -5.43 -28.14
CA LEU A 492 -2.73 -4.00 -28.46
C LEU A 492 -2.72 -3.21 -27.14
N VAL A 493 -1.65 -2.48 -26.88
CA VAL A 493 -1.52 -1.58 -25.73
C VAL A 493 -1.81 -0.15 -26.18
N SER A 494 -2.82 0.47 -25.58
CA SER A 494 -3.17 1.87 -25.82
C SER A 494 -2.47 2.75 -24.80
N ARG A 495 -1.54 3.61 -25.25
CA ARG A 495 -0.78 4.51 -24.36
C ARG A 495 -1.59 5.74 -24.00
N PRO A 496 -1.55 6.21 -22.74
CA PRO A 496 -2.13 7.49 -22.35
C PRO A 496 -1.41 8.66 -23.05
N GLU A 497 -2.20 9.63 -23.51
CA GLU A 497 -1.72 10.93 -24.00
C GLU A 497 -2.03 11.97 -22.94
N ARG A 498 -0.99 12.61 -22.37
CA ARG A 498 -1.13 13.64 -21.35
C ARG A 498 -1.56 14.97 -21.95
N PHE A 499 -2.43 15.69 -21.26
CA PHE A 499 -2.82 17.06 -21.55
C PHE A 499 -3.03 17.83 -20.25
N THR A 500 -3.06 19.16 -20.36
CA THR A 500 -3.33 20.04 -19.22
C THR A 500 -4.51 20.94 -19.53
N PHE A 501 -5.22 21.31 -18.48
CA PHE A 501 -6.38 22.21 -18.54
C PHE A 501 -6.56 22.92 -17.20
N SER A 502 -7.51 23.83 -17.13
CA SER A 502 -7.94 24.48 -15.88
C SER A 502 -9.45 24.63 -15.86
N ALA A 503 -10.09 24.38 -14.72
CA ALA A 503 -11.43 24.87 -14.48
C ALA A 503 -11.42 26.40 -14.37
N PRO A 504 -12.53 27.10 -14.63
CA PRO A 504 -12.59 28.57 -14.51
C PRO A 504 -12.13 29.04 -13.11
N GLY A 505 -11.08 29.86 -13.07
CA GLY A 505 -10.46 30.35 -11.83
C GLY A 505 -9.70 29.29 -11.02
N GLY A 506 -9.54 28.08 -11.53
CA GLY A 506 -8.81 26.99 -10.90
C GLY A 506 -7.33 26.91 -11.34
N PRO A 507 -6.55 26.04 -10.67
CA PRO A 507 -5.17 25.76 -11.04
C PRO A 507 -5.09 24.94 -12.34
N ILE A 508 -3.85 24.76 -12.83
CA ILE A 508 -3.57 23.79 -13.90
C ILE A 508 -3.73 22.38 -13.35
N VAL A 509 -4.46 21.56 -14.11
CA VAL A 509 -4.76 20.15 -13.79
C VAL A 509 -4.21 19.26 -14.89
N ASP A 510 -3.60 18.14 -14.51
CA ASP A 510 -3.16 17.11 -15.44
C ASP A 510 -4.28 16.13 -15.77
N GLY A 511 -4.46 15.90 -17.07
CA GLY A 511 -5.36 14.90 -17.60
C GLY A 511 -4.65 13.96 -18.58
N TRP A 512 -5.27 12.83 -18.83
CA TRP A 512 -4.82 11.82 -19.79
C TRP A 512 -6.00 11.30 -20.61
N ALA A 513 -5.71 10.97 -21.86
CA ALA A 513 -6.66 10.33 -22.77
C ALA A 513 -6.06 9.07 -23.36
N ILE A 514 -6.83 7.99 -23.41
CA ILE A 514 -6.46 6.71 -24.01
C ILE A 514 -7.41 6.44 -25.18
N ARG A 515 -6.84 6.33 -26.39
CA ARG A 515 -7.60 6.00 -27.58
C ARG A 515 -8.04 4.53 -27.57
N PRO A 516 -9.18 4.19 -28.20
CA PRO A 516 -9.53 2.80 -28.45
C PRO A 516 -8.41 2.04 -29.16
N ALA A 517 -8.19 0.77 -28.80
CA ALA A 517 -7.07 -0.04 -29.30
C ALA A 517 -7.06 -0.23 -30.82
N LYS A 518 -8.23 -0.17 -31.45
CA LYS A 518 -8.40 -0.22 -32.92
C LYS A 518 -8.91 1.12 -33.45
N TYR A 519 -8.28 2.20 -32.98
CA TYR A 519 -8.62 3.56 -33.40
C TYR A 519 -8.49 3.73 -34.92
N GLN A 520 -9.49 4.41 -35.51
CA GLN A 520 -9.50 4.84 -36.90
C GLN A 520 -9.72 6.37 -36.93
N GLU A 521 -8.93 7.06 -37.69
CA GLU A 521 -9.04 8.51 -37.86
C GLU A 521 -10.41 8.89 -38.46
N GLY A 522 -10.97 9.99 -37.95
CA GLY A 522 -12.28 10.51 -38.38
C GLY A 522 -13.49 9.85 -37.73
N LEU A 523 -13.34 8.74 -37.01
CA LEU A 523 -14.43 8.13 -36.24
C LEU A 523 -14.52 8.70 -34.83
N LYS A 524 -15.76 8.82 -34.33
CA LYS A 524 -16.05 9.14 -32.93
C LYS A 524 -16.32 7.89 -32.13
N TYR A 525 -15.83 7.86 -30.89
CA TYR A 525 -15.92 6.70 -30.01
C TYR A 525 -16.58 7.06 -28.68
N PRO A 526 -17.42 6.17 -28.13
CA PRO A 526 -17.89 6.32 -26.76
C PRO A 526 -16.67 6.42 -25.82
N THR A 527 -16.79 7.22 -24.78
CA THR A 527 -15.66 7.53 -23.91
C THR A 527 -16.10 7.50 -22.45
N VAL A 528 -15.30 6.84 -21.59
CA VAL A 528 -15.55 6.77 -20.15
C VAL A 528 -14.56 7.67 -19.42
N LEU A 529 -15.12 8.56 -18.58
CA LEU A 529 -14.37 9.30 -17.57
C LEU A 529 -14.09 8.37 -16.41
N GLN A 530 -12.84 8.22 -16.01
CA GLN A 530 -12.40 7.47 -14.86
C GLN A 530 -11.96 8.42 -13.74
N ILE A 531 -12.45 8.21 -12.52
CA ILE A 531 -12.19 9.06 -11.36
C ILE A 531 -11.49 8.22 -10.30
N HIS A 532 -10.31 8.66 -9.82
CA HIS A 532 -9.54 7.91 -8.81
C HIS A 532 -10.14 8.02 -7.40
N GLY A 533 -9.78 7.08 -6.56
CA GLY A 533 -10.08 7.08 -5.14
C GLY A 533 -9.06 7.91 -4.33
N GLY A 534 -9.27 7.99 -3.06
CA GLY A 534 -8.46 8.76 -2.11
C GLY A 534 -9.39 9.68 -1.30
N PRO A 535 -9.48 11.01 -1.56
CA PRO A 535 -8.96 11.79 -2.70
C PRO A 535 -7.45 12.01 -2.72
N MET A 536 -6.77 11.97 -1.57
CA MET A 536 -5.34 12.19 -1.39
C MET A 536 -4.51 11.04 -2.00
N ALA A 537 -4.56 10.91 -3.30
CA ALA A 537 -3.81 9.95 -4.13
C ALA A 537 -3.70 10.53 -5.55
N MET A 538 -3.11 9.82 -6.50
CA MET A 538 -3.06 10.29 -7.88
C MET A 538 -3.14 9.16 -8.90
N TYR A 539 -3.79 9.41 -10.04
CA TYR A 539 -3.59 8.67 -11.26
C TYR A 539 -2.25 9.03 -11.92
N THR A 540 -1.76 8.11 -12.72
CA THR A 540 -0.50 8.25 -13.46
C THR A 540 -0.69 7.84 -14.91
N GLY A 541 0.26 8.21 -15.79
CA GLY A 541 0.28 7.75 -17.17
C GLY A 541 0.73 6.29 -17.34
N THR A 542 0.86 5.50 -16.28
CA THR A 542 1.34 4.11 -16.35
C THR A 542 0.24 3.12 -16.73
N PHE A 543 0.64 1.88 -17.00
CA PHE A 543 -0.28 0.82 -17.41
C PHE A 543 -1.35 0.55 -16.35
N PHE A 544 -2.62 0.62 -16.76
CA PHE A 544 -3.78 0.33 -15.93
C PHE A 544 -4.69 -0.66 -16.68
N PHE A 545 -4.86 -1.87 -16.17
CA PHE A 545 -5.47 -2.95 -16.95
C PHE A 545 -6.97 -2.72 -17.25
N GLU A 546 -7.72 -2.15 -16.30
CA GLU A 546 -9.13 -1.76 -16.52
C GLU A 546 -9.25 -0.79 -17.71
N PHE A 547 -8.34 0.17 -17.82
CA PHE A 547 -8.34 1.15 -18.92
C PHE A 547 -7.96 0.49 -20.25
N GLN A 548 -7.02 -0.45 -20.24
CA GLN A 548 -6.66 -1.23 -21.42
C GLN A 548 -7.82 -2.10 -21.91
N LEU A 549 -8.65 -2.63 -21.00
CA LEU A 549 -9.83 -3.42 -21.36
C LEU A 549 -10.93 -2.56 -22.00
N LEU A 550 -11.21 -1.37 -21.46
CA LEU A 550 -12.14 -0.41 -22.06
C LEU A 550 -11.66 -0.01 -23.46
N ALA A 551 -10.39 0.35 -23.61
CA ALA A 551 -9.78 0.66 -24.90
C ALA A 551 -9.87 -0.51 -25.88
N SER A 552 -9.64 -1.74 -25.41
CA SER A 552 -9.77 -2.98 -26.19
C SER A 552 -11.19 -3.27 -26.65
N ALA A 553 -12.20 -2.84 -25.88
CA ALA A 553 -13.61 -2.91 -26.23
C ALA A 553 -14.06 -1.79 -27.18
N GLY A 554 -13.16 -0.91 -27.63
CA GLY A 554 -13.46 0.19 -28.53
C GLY A 554 -14.08 1.40 -27.82
N ILE A 555 -13.79 1.57 -26.54
CA ILE A 555 -14.23 2.70 -25.70
C ILE A 555 -13.00 3.52 -25.32
N GLY A 556 -13.02 4.81 -25.59
CA GLY A 556 -11.98 5.74 -25.12
C GLY A 556 -12.02 5.91 -23.60
N VAL A 557 -10.89 6.26 -23.01
CA VAL A 557 -10.81 6.55 -21.56
C VAL A 557 -10.18 7.92 -21.36
N ILE A 558 -10.78 8.74 -20.51
CA ILE A 558 -10.22 10.00 -20.05
C ILE A 558 -10.16 10.00 -18.52
N PHE A 559 -9.14 10.60 -17.95
CA PHE A 559 -8.97 10.72 -16.51
C PHE A 559 -8.09 11.91 -16.16
N CYS A 560 -8.18 12.40 -14.93
CA CYS A 560 -7.37 13.51 -14.45
C CYS A 560 -7.08 13.38 -12.96
N ASN A 561 -6.20 14.26 -12.46
CA ASN A 561 -5.93 14.46 -11.05
C ASN A 561 -6.55 15.81 -10.62
N PRO A 562 -7.83 15.84 -10.20
CA PRO A 562 -8.49 17.07 -9.76
C PRO A 562 -7.87 17.57 -8.44
N ARG A 563 -8.21 18.80 -8.02
CA ARG A 563 -7.94 19.26 -6.65
C ARG A 563 -8.37 18.18 -5.64
N GLY A 564 -7.59 18.01 -4.59
CA GLY A 564 -7.68 16.88 -3.67
C GLY A 564 -6.61 15.81 -3.92
N SER A 565 -6.03 15.76 -5.13
CA SER A 565 -4.99 14.79 -5.49
C SER A 565 -3.63 15.15 -4.88
N GLN A 566 -2.85 14.13 -4.55
CA GLN A 566 -1.45 14.25 -4.15
C GLN A 566 -0.52 14.42 -5.36
N GLY A 567 0.72 14.89 -5.11
CA GLY A 567 1.74 15.10 -6.15
C GLY A 567 1.68 16.49 -6.81
N TYR A 568 0.82 17.39 -6.32
CA TYR A 568 0.63 18.75 -6.85
C TYR A 568 0.90 19.84 -5.81
N GLY A 569 1.31 19.46 -4.62
CA GLY A 569 1.52 20.33 -3.47
C GLY A 569 0.30 20.43 -2.56
N GLU A 570 0.56 20.87 -1.34
CA GLU A 570 -0.39 20.86 -0.24
C GLU A 570 -1.63 21.71 -0.50
N GLU A 571 -1.46 22.91 -1.07
CA GLU A 571 -2.59 23.80 -1.40
C GLU A 571 -3.54 23.19 -2.46
N PHE A 572 -2.98 22.46 -3.43
CA PHE A 572 -3.78 21.74 -4.42
C PHE A 572 -4.54 20.57 -3.78
N CYS A 573 -3.87 19.81 -2.92
CA CYS A 573 -4.45 18.72 -2.18
C CYS A 573 -5.56 19.21 -1.24
N ALA A 574 -5.32 20.29 -0.49
CA ALA A 574 -6.31 20.89 0.41
C ALA A 574 -7.43 21.69 -0.30
N GLY A 575 -7.35 21.84 -1.62
CA GLY A 575 -8.32 22.61 -2.41
C GLY A 575 -9.76 22.11 -2.37
N ILE A 576 -10.02 20.97 -1.72
CA ILE A 576 -11.36 20.39 -1.50
C ILE A 576 -11.67 20.19 -0.02
N GLN A 577 -10.82 20.68 0.87
CA GLN A 577 -11.03 20.59 2.30
C GLN A 577 -12.41 21.14 2.67
N GLU A 578 -13.17 20.41 3.48
CA GLU A 578 -14.52 20.75 3.95
C GLU A 578 -15.65 20.82 2.90
N GLU A 579 -15.33 20.77 1.59
CA GLU A 579 -16.32 20.92 0.52
C GLU A 579 -16.11 19.95 -0.66
N TRP A 580 -16.27 18.67 -0.41
CA TRP A 580 -16.28 17.67 -1.50
C TRP A 580 -17.45 17.92 -2.46
N GLY A 581 -17.21 17.71 -3.75
CA GLY A 581 -18.22 17.90 -4.80
C GLY A 581 -18.31 19.33 -5.35
N LYS A 582 -17.37 20.22 -5.01
CA LYS A 582 -17.32 21.61 -5.50
C LYS A 582 -16.17 21.83 -6.47
N ASN A 583 -14.96 22.03 -5.93
CA ASN A 583 -13.78 22.32 -6.74
C ASN A 583 -13.31 21.10 -7.53
N ASP A 584 -13.33 19.92 -6.92
CA ASP A 584 -13.06 18.64 -7.53
C ASP A 584 -14.03 18.31 -8.68
N TYR A 585 -15.34 18.53 -8.46
CA TYR A 585 -16.34 18.39 -9.51
C TYR A 585 -16.12 19.36 -10.67
N ALA A 586 -15.78 20.62 -10.38
CA ALA A 586 -15.49 21.63 -11.40
C ALA A 586 -14.27 21.22 -12.26
N ASP A 587 -13.19 20.71 -11.63
CA ASP A 587 -12.00 20.24 -12.33
C ASP A 587 -12.32 19.01 -13.20
N ILE A 588 -13.11 18.07 -12.68
CA ILE A 588 -13.52 16.86 -13.40
C ILE A 588 -14.36 17.21 -14.63
N MET A 589 -15.31 18.13 -14.49
CA MET A 589 -16.13 18.57 -15.63
C MET A 589 -15.31 19.33 -16.69
N ALA A 590 -14.36 20.17 -16.26
CA ALA A 590 -13.43 20.84 -17.15
C ALA A 590 -12.50 19.86 -17.90
N CYS A 591 -12.12 18.73 -17.27
CA CYS A 591 -11.41 17.65 -17.94
C CYS A 591 -12.20 17.08 -19.11
N VAL A 592 -13.49 16.83 -18.93
CA VAL A 592 -14.38 16.32 -19.98
C VAL A 592 -14.51 17.34 -21.10
N ASP A 593 -14.70 18.61 -20.79
CA ASP A 593 -14.82 19.68 -21.77
C ASP A 593 -13.56 19.85 -22.61
N GLU A 594 -12.39 19.87 -21.97
CA GLU A 594 -11.10 19.97 -22.69
C GLU A 594 -10.84 18.69 -23.53
N ALA A 595 -11.18 17.51 -23.03
CA ALA A 595 -11.02 16.28 -23.79
C ALA A 595 -11.88 16.26 -25.06
N ILE A 596 -13.14 16.69 -25.00
CA ILE A 596 -14.03 16.82 -26.18
C ILE A 596 -13.46 17.82 -27.17
N LYS A 597 -12.96 18.96 -26.72
CA LYS A 597 -12.37 19.99 -27.55
C LYS A 597 -11.07 19.54 -28.23
N ARG A 598 -10.19 18.87 -27.51
CA ARG A 598 -8.86 18.46 -27.97
C ARG A 598 -8.84 17.22 -28.81
N PHE A 599 -9.67 16.24 -28.48
CA PHE A 599 -9.68 14.92 -29.09
C PHE A 599 -10.93 14.72 -29.93
N SER A 600 -10.84 14.93 -31.25
CA SER A 600 -11.96 14.82 -32.21
C SER A 600 -12.63 13.44 -32.19
N TRP A 601 -11.95 12.41 -31.68
CA TRP A 601 -12.46 11.06 -31.55
C TRP A 601 -13.39 10.85 -30.32
N VAL A 602 -13.42 11.76 -29.35
CA VAL A 602 -14.36 11.70 -28.21
C VAL A 602 -15.75 12.02 -28.71
N ASP A 603 -16.70 11.13 -28.48
CA ASP A 603 -18.10 11.34 -28.77
C ASP A 603 -18.81 11.98 -27.58
N PRO A 604 -19.22 13.25 -27.66
CA PRO A 604 -19.87 13.93 -26.55
C PRO A 604 -21.26 13.38 -26.20
N ASP A 605 -21.90 12.65 -27.12
CA ASP A 605 -23.23 12.09 -26.93
C ASP A 605 -23.19 10.67 -26.32
N ARG A 606 -22.00 10.05 -26.24
CA ARG A 606 -21.81 8.70 -25.71
C ARG A 606 -20.75 8.67 -24.60
N LEU A 607 -20.97 9.48 -23.56
CA LEU A 607 -20.08 9.56 -22.39
C LEU A 607 -20.55 8.63 -21.28
N GLY A 608 -19.59 7.94 -20.65
CA GLY A 608 -19.76 7.19 -19.41
C GLY A 608 -18.90 7.75 -18.29
N VAL A 609 -19.23 7.44 -17.04
CA VAL A 609 -18.44 7.82 -15.85
C VAL A 609 -18.27 6.65 -14.90
N ALA A 610 -17.06 6.47 -14.37
CA ALA A 610 -16.78 5.40 -13.42
C ALA A 610 -15.72 5.84 -12.38
N GLY A 611 -15.79 5.23 -11.21
CA GLY A 611 -14.77 5.41 -10.18
C GLY A 611 -15.02 4.54 -8.97
N GLY A 612 -14.01 4.41 -8.11
CA GLY A 612 -14.10 3.61 -6.89
C GLY A 612 -13.71 4.41 -5.64
N SER A 613 -14.33 4.08 -4.48
CA SER A 613 -14.08 4.78 -3.23
C SER A 613 -14.52 6.25 -3.34
N TYR A 614 -13.63 7.21 -3.06
CA TYR A 614 -13.91 8.62 -3.39
C TYR A 614 -14.27 8.82 -4.88
N GLY A 615 -13.64 8.10 -5.82
CA GLY A 615 -14.04 8.13 -7.23
C GLY A 615 -15.46 7.59 -7.46
N GLY A 616 -15.91 6.63 -6.65
CA GLY A 616 -17.30 6.16 -6.61
C GLY A 616 -18.26 7.20 -6.05
N PHE A 617 -17.87 7.88 -4.96
CA PHE A 617 -18.56 9.06 -4.44
C PHE A 617 -18.76 10.10 -5.54
N MET A 618 -17.68 10.50 -6.19
CA MET A 618 -17.71 11.51 -7.25
C MET A 618 -18.51 11.04 -8.48
N THR A 619 -18.47 9.74 -8.83
CA THR A 619 -19.34 9.18 -9.88
C THR A 619 -20.81 9.37 -9.53
N SER A 620 -21.22 9.03 -8.30
CA SER A 620 -22.59 9.22 -7.81
C SER A 620 -22.95 10.69 -7.72
N TRP A 621 -21.99 11.54 -7.33
CA TRP A 621 -22.17 13.00 -7.29
C TRP A 621 -22.44 13.58 -8.67
N VAL A 622 -21.60 13.23 -9.66
CA VAL A 622 -21.71 13.69 -11.04
C VAL A 622 -23.10 13.40 -11.62
N ILE A 623 -23.59 12.16 -11.51
CA ILE A 623 -24.88 11.79 -12.08
C ILE A 623 -26.07 12.45 -11.37
N GLY A 624 -25.90 12.92 -10.12
CA GLY A 624 -26.87 13.73 -9.39
C GLY A 624 -26.90 15.22 -9.80
N HIS A 625 -25.88 15.66 -10.58
CA HIS A 625 -25.72 17.08 -10.92
C HIS A 625 -25.68 17.36 -12.44
N THR A 626 -25.62 16.34 -13.29
CA THR A 626 -25.63 16.50 -14.75
C THR A 626 -26.15 15.28 -15.49
N ASP A 627 -26.84 15.47 -16.60
CA ASP A 627 -27.39 14.43 -17.50
C ASP A 627 -26.43 14.09 -18.67
N ARG A 628 -25.20 14.58 -18.66
CA ARG A 628 -24.22 14.39 -19.75
C ARG A 628 -23.85 12.92 -19.98
N PHE A 629 -23.81 12.13 -18.91
CA PHE A 629 -23.35 10.75 -18.97
C PHE A 629 -24.52 9.80 -19.22
N LYS A 630 -24.33 8.88 -20.18
CA LYS A 630 -25.33 7.89 -20.59
C LYS A 630 -25.24 6.59 -19.79
N ALA A 631 -24.15 6.38 -19.06
CA ALA A 631 -23.94 5.26 -18.15
C ALA A 631 -22.99 5.63 -17.03
N ALA A 632 -23.21 5.08 -15.85
CA ALA A 632 -22.34 5.23 -14.69
C ALA A 632 -21.96 3.87 -14.08
N CYS A 633 -20.75 3.80 -13.49
CA CYS A 633 -20.33 2.65 -12.68
C CYS A 633 -19.75 3.15 -11.35
N SER A 634 -20.55 3.14 -10.28
CA SER A 634 -20.18 3.55 -8.94
C SER A 634 -19.70 2.35 -8.13
N MET A 635 -18.42 2.34 -7.74
CA MET A 635 -17.81 1.20 -7.07
C MET A 635 -17.39 1.56 -5.65
N ARG A 636 -17.75 0.72 -4.66
CA ARG A 636 -17.35 0.88 -3.25
C ARG A 636 -17.36 2.35 -2.79
N ALA A 637 -18.45 3.05 -3.11
CA ALA A 637 -18.57 4.49 -2.98
C ALA A 637 -18.96 4.92 -1.56
N VAL A 638 -18.66 6.17 -1.20
CA VAL A 638 -19.30 6.90 -0.11
C VAL A 638 -20.52 7.62 -0.71
N ASN A 639 -21.73 7.21 -0.38
CA ASN A 639 -22.96 7.82 -0.89
C ASN A 639 -23.72 8.64 0.17
N ASN A 640 -23.48 8.33 1.44
CA ASN A 640 -24.09 8.99 2.58
C ASN A 640 -23.01 9.28 3.64
N CYS A 641 -22.49 10.50 3.66
CA CYS A 641 -21.44 10.91 4.59
C CYS A 641 -21.89 10.82 6.06
N HIS A 642 -23.18 10.98 6.33
CA HIS A 642 -23.73 10.90 7.67
C HIS A 642 -23.65 9.47 8.25
N SER A 643 -24.09 8.44 7.50
CA SER A 643 -23.99 7.05 7.98
C SER A 643 -22.55 6.52 7.90
N PHE A 644 -21.77 6.95 6.91
CA PHE A 644 -20.35 6.60 6.78
C PHE A 644 -19.53 6.94 8.03
N PHE A 645 -19.80 8.09 8.67
CA PHE A 645 -19.11 8.52 9.88
C PHE A 645 -19.13 7.45 10.99
N GLY A 646 -20.28 6.83 11.20
CA GLY A 646 -20.46 5.85 12.28
C GLY A 646 -20.23 4.39 11.87
N THR A 647 -20.11 4.12 10.56
CA THR A 647 -20.03 2.75 10.06
C THR A 647 -18.67 2.41 9.44
N SER A 648 -17.90 3.37 8.94
CA SER A 648 -16.54 3.12 8.41
C SER A 648 -15.55 2.78 9.51
N ASP A 649 -14.54 1.98 9.17
CA ASP A 649 -13.40 1.65 10.04
C ASP A 649 -12.54 2.89 10.41
N THR A 650 -12.64 3.96 9.63
CA THR A 650 -11.96 5.24 9.86
C THR A 650 -12.91 6.42 9.95
N GLY A 651 -14.21 6.20 9.77
CA GLY A 651 -15.20 7.28 9.63
C GLY A 651 -15.24 8.25 10.79
N PHE A 652 -15.05 7.77 12.01
CA PHE A 652 -15.03 8.59 13.23
C PHE A 652 -13.88 9.62 13.29
N ARG A 653 -12.89 9.51 12.39
CA ARG A 653 -11.76 10.44 12.24
C ARG A 653 -11.98 11.46 11.11
N TRP A 654 -13.14 11.45 10.45
CA TRP A 654 -13.41 12.31 9.29
C TRP A 654 -14.12 13.62 9.64
N ASP A 655 -14.32 13.87 10.93
CA ASP A 655 -14.82 15.15 11.43
C ASP A 655 -14.00 16.35 10.92
N GLU A 656 -12.69 16.21 10.80
CA GLU A 656 -11.81 17.26 10.27
C GLU A 656 -11.84 17.40 8.74
N ILE A 657 -12.13 16.31 8.02
CA ILE A 657 -12.25 16.35 6.55
C ILE A 657 -13.49 17.15 6.18
N TRP A 658 -14.60 16.96 6.93
CA TRP A 658 -15.87 17.60 6.66
C TRP A 658 -16.19 18.78 7.57
N ASP A 659 -15.39 19.04 8.61
CA ASP A 659 -15.68 19.96 9.70
C ASP A 659 -17.13 19.76 10.22
N ALA A 660 -17.50 18.51 10.42
CA ALA A 660 -18.84 18.11 10.84
C ALA A 660 -18.88 16.68 11.41
N THR A 661 -19.81 16.46 12.33
CA THR A 661 -20.20 15.14 12.84
C THR A 661 -21.71 14.95 12.72
N PRO A 662 -22.25 13.71 12.82
CA PRO A 662 -23.70 13.47 12.81
C PRO A 662 -24.50 14.25 13.86
N TRP A 663 -23.86 14.65 14.97
CA TRP A 663 -24.49 15.42 16.08
C TRP A 663 -24.09 16.90 16.10
N LYS A 664 -23.16 17.32 15.20
CA LYS A 664 -22.75 18.72 15.05
C LYS A 664 -22.46 19.01 13.60
N GLY A 665 -23.38 19.64 12.88
CA GLY A 665 -23.24 19.96 11.45
C GLY A 665 -23.76 18.86 10.53
N ALA A 666 -24.77 18.09 10.93
CA ALA A 666 -25.37 17.02 10.14
C ALA A 666 -25.80 17.48 8.74
N GLU A 667 -26.29 18.71 8.61
CA GLU A 667 -26.70 19.29 7.32
C GLU A 667 -25.51 19.42 6.35
N LYS A 668 -24.30 19.70 6.86
CA LYS A 668 -23.07 19.76 6.05
C LYS A 668 -22.73 18.39 5.49
N LEU A 669 -22.85 17.32 6.29
CA LEU A 669 -22.67 15.95 5.85
C LEU A 669 -23.70 15.54 4.80
N LEU A 670 -24.99 15.86 5.01
CA LEU A 670 -26.05 15.56 4.06
C LEU A 670 -25.86 16.33 2.75
N ARG A 671 -25.48 17.61 2.80
CA ARG A 671 -25.22 18.43 1.62
C ARG A 671 -24.07 17.88 0.76
N GLN A 672 -23.07 17.25 1.37
CA GLN A 672 -21.96 16.59 0.68
C GLN A 672 -22.23 15.12 0.33
N SER A 673 -23.42 14.59 0.63
CA SER A 673 -23.79 13.21 0.33
C SER A 673 -24.42 13.10 -1.06
N PRO A 674 -23.89 12.29 -1.99
CA PRO A 674 -24.52 12.04 -3.30
C PRO A 674 -25.99 11.59 -3.18
N LEU A 675 -26.30 10.83 -2.15
CA LEU A 675 -27.67 10.34 -1.89
C LEU A 675 -28.69 11.47 -1.73
N SER A 676 -28.30 12.66 -1.28
CA SER A 676 -29.18 13.83 -1.17
C SER A 676 -29.65 14.36 -2.52
N TYR A 677 -28.95 14.03 -3.60
CA TYR A 677 -29.24 14.47 -4.96
C TYR A 677 -29.75 13.35 -5.88
N VAL A 678 -30.00 12.17 -5.31
CA VAL A 678 -30.38 10.97 -6.07
C VAL A 678 -31.69 11.15 -6.85
N ALA A 679 -32.59 12.03 -6.39
CA ALA A 679 -33.83 12.35 -7.09
C ALA A 679 -33.62 12.99 -8.49
N ASN A 680 -32.44 13.58 -8.72
CA ASN A 680 -32.08 14.17 -10.02
C ASN A 680 -31.51 13.14 -11.00
N VAL A 681 -31.11 11.96 -10.54
CA VAL A 681 -30.41 10.96 -11.34
C VAL A 681 -31.33 10.37 -12.40
N LYS A 682 -30.88 10.41 -13.66
CA LYS A 682 -31.49 9.73 -14.81
C LYS A 682 -30.58 8.69 -15.42
N THR A 683 -29.30 8.76 -15.13
CA THR A 683 -28.25 7.93 -15.71
C THR A 683 -28.36 6.48 -15.24
N PRO A 684 -28.48 5.49 -16.14
CA PRO A 684 -28.37 4.07 -15.80
C PRO A 684 -27.07 3.80 -15.04
N THR A 685 -27.15 3.10 -13.91
CA THR A 685 -26.05 2.98 -12.98
C THR A 685 -25.75 1.53 -12.58
N LEU A 686 -24.52 1.07 -12.84
CA LEU A 686 -23.96 -0.15 -12.25
C LEU A 686 -23.33 0.19 -10.91
N ILE A 687 -23.71 -0.55 -9.88
CA ILE A 687 -23.13 -0.46 -8.54
C ILE A 687 -22.32 -1.72 -8.27
N ILE A 688 -21.08 -1.58 -7.84
CA ILE A 688 -20.19 -2.69 -7.49
C ILE A 688 -19.69 -2.51 -6.07
N HIS A 689 -19.90 -3.52 -5.18
CA HIS A 689 -19.49 -3.43 -3.79
C HIS A 689 -19.08 -4.79 -3.23
N SER A 690 -18.11 -4.79 -2.32
CA SER A 690 -17.65 -5.96 -1.58
C SER A 690 -18.39 -6.08 -0.26
N GLU A 691 -18.71 -7.31 0.18
CA GLU A 691 -19.50 -7.53 1.40
C GLU A 691 -18.72 -7.29 2.68
N ASN A 692 -17.39 -7.55 2.66
CA ASN A 692 -16.49 -7.29 3.77
C ASN A 692 -15.69 -5.98 3.61
N ASP A 693 -16.26 -5.01 2.87
CA ASP A 693 -15.73 -3.67 2.80
C ASP A 693 -16.03 -2.92 4.10
N TYR A 694 -15.02 -2.79 4.94
CA TYR A 694 -15.13 -2.04 6.21
C TYR A 694 -14.72 -0.57 6.07
N ARG A 695 -14.11 -0.18 4.95
CA ARG A 695 -13.77 1.22 4.63
C ARG A 695 -15.00 2.01 4.16
N CYS A 696 -15.66 1.52 3.12
CA CYS A 696 -16.96 2.03 2.67
C CYS A 696 -17.94 0.88 2.77
N LEU A 697 -18.74 0.82 3.84
CA LEU A 697 -19.60 -0.33 4.07
C LEU A 697 -20.57 -0.56 2.93
N ILE A 698 -20.95 -1.82 2.72
CA ILE A 698 -21.85 -2.23 1.65
C ILE A 698 -23.21 -1.49 1.70
N GLU A 699 -23.64 -1.03 2.90
CA GLU A 699 -24.86 -0.24 3.07
C GLU A 699 -24.84 1.05 2.24
N GLN A 700 -23.69 1.61 1.94
CA GLN A 700 -23.52 2.77 1.07
C GLN A 700 -23.99 2.47 -0.38
N GLY A 701 -23.68 1.28 -0.87
CA GLY A 701 -24.16 0.78 -2.16
C GLY A 701 -25.65 0.41 -2.11
N GLU A 702 -26.10 -0.21 -1.03
CA GLU A 702 -27.50 -0.60 -0.82
C GLU A 702 -28.44 0.61 -0.78
N GLN A 703 -28.05 1.70 -0.12
CA GLN A 703 -28.82 2.95 -0.08
C GLN A 703 -28.97 3.54 -1.50
N LEU A 704 -27.86 3.64 -2.26
CA LEU A 704 -27.89 4.15 -3.62
C LEU A 704 -28.77 3.28 -4.53
N PHE A 705 -28.58 1.95 -4.51
CA PHE A 705 -29.36 1.01 -5.31
C PHE A 705 -30.86 1.11 -5.02
N THR A 706 -31.21 1.10 -3.73
CA THR A 706 -32.61 1.19 -3.29
C THR A 706 -33.27 2.49 -3.76
N ALA A 707 -32.56 3.62 -3.62
CA ALA A 707 -33.06 4.93 -4.04
C ALA A 707 -33.28 4.97 -5.57
N LEU A 708 -32.30 4.56 -6.37
CA LEU A 708 -32.41 4.54 -7.83
C LEU A 708 -33.56 3.64 -8.29
N LYS A 709 -33.68 2.43 -7.74
CA LYS A 709 -34.80 1.52 -8.08
C LYS A 709 -36.16 2.10 -7.69
N LYS A 710 -36.27 2.74 -6.54
CA LYS A 710 -37.50 3.39 -6.09
C LYS A 710 -37.93 4.54 -6.98
N LEU A 711 -36.95 5.26 -7.54
CA LEU A 711 -37.16 6.39 -8.46
C LEU A 711 -37.38 5.92 -9.92
N GLY A 712 -37.35 4.61 -10.21
CA GLY A 712 -37.54 4.07 -11.55
C GLY A 712 -36.30 4.20 -12.45
N VAL A 713 -35.13 4.57 -11.88
CA VAL A 713 -33.88 4.63 -12.64
C VAL A 713 -33.32 3.21 -12.81
N GLU A 714 -32.83 2.89 -14.03
CA GLU A 714 -32.20 1.63 -14.28
C GLU A 714 -30.93 1.48 -13.45
N ALA A 715 -30.88 0.44 -12.61
CA ALA A 715 -29.74 0.15 -11.76
C ALA A 715 -29.50 -1.36 -11.64
N GLU A 716 -28.23 -1.75 -11.69
CA GLU A 716 -27.74 -3.10 -11.37
C GLU A 716 -26.80 -3.03 -10.17
N PHE A 717 -26.83 -4.06 -9.29
CA PHE A 717 -25.98 -4.12 -8.11
C PHE A 717 -25.25 -5.46 -8.07
N ILE A 718 -23.91 -5.43 -8.17
CA ILE A 718 -23.05 -6.62 -8.06
C ILE A 718 -22.37 -6.60 -6.71
N ARG A 719 -22.58 -7.66 -5.93
CA ARG A 719 -22.00 -7.87 -4.60
C ARG A 719 -20.92 -8.96 -4.69
N TYR A 720 -19.79 -8.71 -4.03
CA TYR A 720 -18.69 -9.69 -3.97
C TYR A 720 -18.53 -10.21 -2.54
N PRO A 721 -18.91 -11.48 -2.27
CA PRO A 721 -18.71 -12.09 -0.96
C PRO A 721 -17.21 -12.24 -0.68
N ASP A 722 -16.84 -12.20 0.60
CA ASP A 722 -15.48 -12.41 1.11
C ASP A 722 -14.42 -11.43 0.57
N GLU A 723 -14.84 -10.33 -0.05
CA GLU A 723 -13.94 -9.29 -0.56
C GLU A 723 -14.00 -8.03 0.30
N SER A 724 -12.84 -7.37 0.43
CA SER A 724 -12.69 -6.08 1.12
C SER A 724 -12.78 -4.89 0.16
N HIS A 725 -12.54 -3.69 0.66
CA HIS A 725 -12.37 -2.47 -0.15
C HIS A 725 -11.29 -2.62 -1.23
N GLY A 726 -10.34 -3.51 -1.00
CA GLY A 726 -9.22 -3.80 -1.89
C GLY A 726 -9.52 -4.67 -3.10
N LEU A 727 -10.75 -5.10 -3.38
CA LEU A 727 -11.13 -6.04 -4.46
C LEU A 727 -10.39 -5.79 -5.80
N SER A 728 -10.32 -4.53 -6.27
CA SER A 728 -9.69 -4.19 -7.55
C SER A 728 -8.17 -4.39 -7.58
N ARG A 729 -7.52 -4.52 -6.42
CA ARG A 729 -6.06 -4.59 -6.25
C ARG A 729 -5.60 -5.91 -5.64
N GLN A 730 -6.29 -6.38 -4.61
CA GLN A 730 -5.90 -7.51 -3.75
C GLN A 730 -6.93 -8.65 -3.74
N GLY A 731 -8.10 -8.45 -4.36
CA GLY A 731 -9.19 -9.42 -4.38
C GLY A 731 -8.79 -10.72 -5.07
N GLN A 732 -9.61 -11.75 -4.82
CA GLN A 732 -9.46 -13.07 -5.44
C GLN A 732 -9.40 -12.94 -6.96
N PRO A 733 -8.48 -13.63 -7.66
CA PRO A 733 -8.25 -13.46 -9.09
C PRO A 733 -9.51 -13.55 -9.96
N TRP A 734 -10.38 -14.53 -9.71
CA TRP A 734 -11.61 -14.66 -10.50
C TRP A 734 -12.66 -13.59 -10.20
N HIS A 735 -12.71 -13.06 -8.96
CA HIS A 735 -13.55 -11.89 -8.65
C HIS A 735 -13.05 -10.65 -9.37
N ARG A 736 -11.74 -10.45 -9.46
CA ARG A 736 -11.16 -9.35 -10.24
C ARG A 736 -11.50 -9.47 -11.73
N VAL A 737 -11.39 -10.67 -12.33
CA VAL A 737 -11.77 -10.91 -13.73
C VAL A 737 -13.26 -10.67 -13.95
N HIS A 738 -14.14 -11.15 -13.05
CA HIS A 738 -15.58 -10.94 -13.14
C HIS A 738 -15.92 -9.44 -13.06
N ARG A 739 -15.32 -8.72 -12.11
CA ARG A 739 -15.49 -7.27 -11.95
C ARG A 739 -15.11 -6.53 -13.25
N LEU A 740 -13.94 -6.81 -13.79
CA LEU A 740 -13.45 -6.20 -15.03
C LEU A 740 -14.37 -6.49 -16.20
N LYS A 741 -14.85 -7.73 -16.33
CA LYS A 741 -15.82 -8.11 -17.35
C LYS A 741 -17.14 -7.36 -17.20
N ALA A 742 -17.67 -7.27 -15.97
CA ALA A 742 -18.93 -6.60 -15.69
C ALA A 742 -18.87 -5.10 -16.05
N ILE A 743 -17.76 -4.41 -15.76
CA ILE A 743 -17.56 -3.00 -16.13
C ILE A 743 -17.56 -2.84 -17.66
N VAL A 744 -16.78 -3.67 -18.37
CA VAL A 744 -16.69 -3.59 -19.83
C VAL A 744 -18.05 -3.89 -20.48
N ASP A 745 -18.72 -4.97 -20.06
CA ASP A 745 -20.02 -5.38 -20.62
C ASP A 745 -21.08 -4.29 -20.38
N TRP A 746 -21.07 -3.64 -19.18
CA TRP A 746 -21.97 -2.54 -18.87
C TRP A 746 -21.80 -1.39 -19.84
N PHE A 747 -20.59 -0.88 -20.02
CA PHE A 747 -20.35 0.26 -20.90
C PHE A 747 -20.52 -0.10 -22.39
N VAL A 748 -20.20 -1.31 -22.81
CA VAL A 748 -20.49 -1.76 -24.18
C VAL A 748 -22.00 -1.75 -24.43
N ARG A 749 -22.78 -2.35 -23.55
CA ARG A 749 -24.25 -2.41 -23.66
C ARG A 749 -24.89 -1.02 -23.67
N LYS A 750 -24.39 -0.09 -22.85
CA LYS A 750 -24.99 1.23 -22.67
C LYS A 750 -24.49 2.31 -23.62
N LEU A 751 -23.27 2.19 -24.16
CA LEU A 751 -22.66 3.23 -24.98
C LEU A 751 -22.45 2.82 -26.44
N LYS A 752 -22.46 1.52 -26.76
CA LYS A 752 -22.22 1.02 -28.14
C LYS A 752 -23.45 0.37 -28.76
N GLU A 753 -24.23 -0.37 -27.99
CA GLU A 753 -25.47 -1.00 -28.43
C GLU A 753 -26.61 0.04 -28.27
N THR A 754 -26.63 1.05 -29.13
CA THR A 754 -27.83 1.85 -29.36
C THR A 754 -28.67 1.15 -30.39
N GLU A 755 -29.89 0.75 -30.04
CA GLU A 755 -30.92 0.26 -30.95
C GLU A 755 -31.21 1.26 -32.09
#